data_28abe82c222c221dd1d367b109b50e67
#
_entry.id   28abe82c222c221dd1d367b109b50e67
#
_cell.length_a   1.000
_cell.length_b   1.000
_cell.length_c   1.000
_cell.angle_alpha   90.00
_cell.angle_beta   90.00
_cell.angle_gamma   90.00
#
_symmetry.space_group_name_H-M   'P 1'
#
loop_
_entity.id
_entity.type
_entity.pdbx_description
1 polymer ?
#
loop_
_entity_poly.entity_id
_entity_poly.type
_entity_poly.pdbx_seq_one_letter_code
_entity_poly.pdbx_strand_id
1 'polypeptide(L)'
;MKPEAHGGDRLRMAALAGRAPDSLLDFSVNVRPEGAPEFLRLALCRALDHISAYPSPHAEEAMEAAARVYGLPADCFVFGNGTNELIHLLARVLKEDGTPCAAVIEPAFSEYALACGLAGLEVRHPDCGVRRDGDSDEDMLRQLLSLLADIPARAAVWLANPGNPSGSFLPPASCRRLLEARPDLLWIIDEAFAAYAGPDDISSLITQLPDNAVLLRSLTKFHAVPGVRLGYMVTRAERARRWRRQLPAWSVNAFALAAAQAVLADTSDFADRTRDENRRRREHLCACLRDVPGITVFPSLANYVLFRCEQAPADLYARLLREYGIAVRDCSNYRGMKDGSWFRAAVRLEEDHQRLADALRGILHPAASVPPRPRSRRPALMLQGTSSDAGKSILAAAFCRILRQDGYDVAPFKAQNMSLNSGVTALGEEMGRAQIVQAQAARIDPEALMNPVLLKPHSETGSQVIVLGKPVGHMQAREYFRYKAGLWQTVRDAYDTLADRHEVMVLEGAGSPGEVNLKQHDIVNMRMAAHAQASVLLVGDIDRGGVYASLLGTWMTLEQQERSLLAGWLVNKFRGDASFLEPAHAYVRQATGIPVLGVTPWLRNINIPDEDMAGFPWSQAADTTPPPPGILDIAVVMPRHVSNFTDMTPLAAEPDVRLRAVRRAEDWGQPHVVILPGTKSVAADLAALRADGLAELICRHAARDGWLLGICGGLQMLGRAILDPLGLESAAPSVPGLGLMDLESTFAADKTLVSVRRAATPLPVMTGGYEIHHGHTSHGPSALPLFVREGQGAPEERICGYVSGRRWATYLHGLFDDDAFRRAWLDHVRQDVGLKPQGRQLVRCDLEASLDRLADVVRQNVDMKAIYKRLGL
;
A
#
# COMPACT_ATOMS: atom_id res chain seq x y z
N MET A 1 -9.41 8.24 38.68
CA MET A 1 -10.50 7.82 37.75
C MET A 1 -10.92 6.43 38.16
N LYS A 2 -12.23 6.13 38.21
CA LYS A 2 -12.65 4.74 38.42
C LYS A 2 -12.35 3.95 37.15
N PRO A 3 -11.74 2.74 37.23
CA PRO A 3 -11.51 1.89 36.08
C PRO A 3 -12.83 1.49 35.44
N GLU A 4 -12.84 1.44 34.12
CA GLU A 4 -14.03 1.01 33.38
C GLU A 4 -14.27 -0.48 33.54
N ALA A 5 -15.53 -0.92 33.58
CA ALA A 5 -15.85 -2.32 33.64
C ALA A 5 -15.38 -3.08 32.39
N HIS A 6 -15.37 -2.40 31.23
CA HIS A 6 -14.97 -2.97 29.93
C HIS A 6 -14.09 -1.98 29.15
N GLY A 7 -13.19 -2.48 28.30
CA GLY A 7 -12.46 -1.66 27.31
C GLY A 7 -13.35 -1.32 26.11
N GLY A 8 -12.92 -0.34 25.28
CA GLY A 8 -13.53 -0.05 23.98
C GLY A 8 -14.48 1.14 23.93
N ASP A 9 -14.71 1.86 25.01
CA ASP A 9 -15.43 3.14 24.95
C ASP A 9 -14.52 4.26 24.43
N ARG A 10 -14.27 4.26 23.12
CA ARG A 10 -13.37 5.23 22.47
C ARG A 10 -13.82 6.67 22.64
N LEU A 11 -15.14 6.94 22.64
CA LEU A 11 -15.67 8.30 22.79
C LEU A 11 -15.35 8.85 24.17
N ARG A 12 -15.59 8.05 25.20
CA ARG A 12 -15.29 8.44 26.59
C ARG A 12 -13.78 8.56 26.82
N MET A 13 -12.97 7.61 26.32
CA MET A 13 -11.51 7.68 26.41
C MET A 13 -10.97 8.92 25.71
N ALA A 14 -11.49 9.27 24.53
CA ALA A 14 -11.13 10.47 23.78
C ALA A 14 -11.47 11.76 24.57
N ALA A 15 -12.68 11.82 25.15
CA ALA A 15 -13.09 12.94 25.99
C ALA A 15 -12.17 13.11 27.22
N LEU A 16 -11.81 12.00 27.89
CA LEU A 16 -10.89 12.00 29.03
C LEU A 16 -9.46 12.39 28.65
N ALA A 17 -9.05 12.09 27.43
CA ALA A 17 -7.73 12.43 26.88
C ALA A 17 -7.68 13.86 26.35
N GLY A 18 -8.81 14.50 26.08
CA GLY A 18 -8.87 15.78 25.35
C GLY A 18 -8.42 15.63 23.89
N ARG A 19 -8.70 14.47 23.27
CA ARG A 19 -8.24 14.10 21.92
C ARG A 19 -9.41 13.67 21.03
N ALA A 20 -9.20 13.67 19.70
CA ALA A 20 -10.16 13.06 18.78
C ALA A 20 -10.19 11.53 18.96
N PRO A 21 -11.37 10.86 18.87
CA PRO A 21 -11.48 9.41 19.04
C PRO A 21 -10.54 8.60 18.14
N ASP A 22 -10.34 9.07 16.90
CA ASP A 22 -9.50 8.38 15.92
C ASP A 22 -8.00 8.57 16.13
N SER A 23 -7.60 9.50 17.00
CA SER A 23 -6.18 9.72 17.37
C SER A 23 -5.70 8.82 18.52
N LEU A 24 -6.61 8.02 19.12
CA LEU A 24 -6.25 7.12 20.21
C LEU A 24 -5.73 5.78 19.69
N LEU A 25 -4.61 5.36 20.25
CA LEU A 25 -4.06 4.03 20.07
C LEU A 25 -4.64 3.10 21.16
N ASP A 26 -5.60 2.26 20.78
CA ASP A 26 -6.39 1.47 21.71
C ASP A 26 -5.89 0.02 21.84
N PHE A 27 -5.16 -0.27 22.93
CA PHE A 27 -4.77 -1.62 23.36
C PHE A 27 -5.78 -2.25 24.33
N SER A 28 -6.88 -1.58 24.68
CA SER A 28 -7.87 -2.11 25.65
C SER A 28 -8.81 -3.14 25.03
N VAL A 29 -8.96 -3.15 23.70
CA VAL A 29 -9.87 -4.04 22.96
C VAL A 29 -9.09 -5.16 22.28
N ASN A 30 -9.42 -6.41 22.62
CA ASN A 30 -8.79 -7.62 22.10
C ASN A 30 -9.38 -8.04 20.75
N VAL A 31 -9.09 -7.29 19.69
CA VAL A 31 -9.57 -7.54 18.33
C VAL A 31 -8.37 -7.51 17.40
N ARG A 32 -8.38 -8.32 16.35
CA ARG A 32 -7.36 -8.34 15.29
C ARG A 32 -7.18 -6.92 14.72
N PRO A 33 -5.93 -6.39 14.63
CA PRO A 33 -5.68 -5.00 14.26
C PRO A 33 -6.00 -4.64 12.80
N GLU A 34 -5.96 -5.61 11.86
CA GLU A 34 -6.26 -5.38 10.44
C GLU A 34 -7.76 -5.22 10.14
N GLY A 35 -8.62 -5.53 11.12
CA GLY A 35 -10.08 -5.51 10.93
C GLY A 35 -10.64 -6.81 10.34
N ALA A 36 -11.90 -6.77 9.89
CA ALA A 36 -12.59 -7.92 9.35
C ALA A 36 -11.98 -8.40 8.03
N PRO A 37 -11.81 -9.73 7.83
CA PRO A 37 -11.28 -10.28 6.60
C PRO A 37 -12.24 -10.02 5.42
N GLU A 38 -11.67 -10.01 4.21
CA GLU A 38 -12.41 -9.64 3.00
C GLU A 38 -13.63 -10.53 2.74
N PHE A 39 -13.47 -11.86 2.86
CA PHE A 39 -14.58 -12.79 2.65
C PHE A 39 -15.77 -12.48 3.56
N LEU A 40 -15.50 -12.09 4.79
CA LEU A 40 -16.52 -11.74 5.77
C LEU A 40 -17.14 -10.37 5.48
N ARG A 41 -16.36 -9.38 5.08
CA ARG A 41 -16.86 -8.08 4.64
C ARG A 41 -17.81 -8.23 3.44
N LEU A 42 -17.44 -9.06 2.45
CA LEU A 42 -18.28 -9.34 1.28
C LEU A 42 -19.59 -10.04 1.68
N ALA A 43 -19.55 -10.97 2.64
CA ALA A 43 -20.75 -11.62 3.16
C ALA A 43 -21.70 -10.62 3.85
N LEU A 44 -21.14 -9.71 4.65
CA LEU A 44 -21.91 -8.64 5.30
C LEU A 44 -22.50 -7.64 4.29
N CYS A 45 -21.76 -7.29 3.22
CA CYS A 45 -22.31 -6.47 2.15
C CYS A 45 -23.49 -7.13 1.44
N ARG A 46 -23.41 -8.43 1.15
CA ARG A 46 -24.53 -9.19 0.56
C ARG A 46 -25.74 -9.27 1.49
N ALA A 47 -25.51 -9.32 2.80
CA ALA A 47 -26.60 -9.35 3.78
C ALA A 47 -27.47 -8.08 3.77
N LEU A 48 -26.96 -6.96 3.25
CA LEU A 48 -27.73 -5.71 3.08
C LEU A 48 -28.95 -5.90 2.16
N ASP A 49 -28.88 -6.78 1.17
CA ASP A 49 -29.98 -7.04 0.25
C ASP A 49 -31.13 -7.81 0.90
N HIS A 50 -30.87 -8.38 2.08
CA HIS A 50 -31.82 -9.23 2.82
C HIS A 50 -32.36 -8.63 4.12
N ILE A 51 -31.98 -7.40 4.47
CA ILE A 51 -32.40 -6.76 5.74
C ILE A 51 -33.92 -6.47 5.85
N SER A 52 -34.64 -6.51 4.73
CA SER A 52 -36.10 -6.36 4.71
C SER A 52 -36.87 -7.62 5.12
N ALA A 53 -36.19 -8.76 5.25
CA ALA A 53 -36.76 -10.02 5.66
C ALA A 53 -36.35 -10.40 7.09
N TYR A 54 -37.25 -11.04 7.84
CA TYR A 54 -36.84 -11.64 9.10
C TYR A 54 -35.87 -12.77 8.90
N PRO A 55 -34.79 -12.85 9.69
CA PRO A 55 -33.90 -14.01 9.68
C PRO A 55 -34.57 -15.24 10.26
N SER A 56 -33.91 -16.40 10.21
CA SER A 56 -34.41 -17.60 10.88
C SER A 56 -34.58 -17.39 12.39
N PRO A 57 -35.67 -17.85 13.02
CA PRO A 57 -35.99 -17.52 14.41
C PRO A 57 -34.95 -17.91 15.43
N HIS A 58 -34.20 -19.03 15.17
CA HIS A 58 -33.25 -19.57 16.13
C HIS A 58 -31.86 -19.83 15.50
N ALA A 59 -31.56 -19.16 14.38
CA ALA A 59 -30.29 -19.28 13.66
C ALA A 59 -30.04 -20.70 13.07
N GLU A 60 -31.09 -21.32 12.54
CA GLU A 60 -31.08 -22.71 12.04
C GLU A 60 -29.97 -22.93 11.01
N GLU A 61 -29.78 -22.03 10.05
CA GLU A 61 -28.75 -22.14 9.02
C GLU A 61 -27.33 -22.09 9.59
N ALA A 62 -27.13 -21.28 10.64
CA ALA A 62 -25.85 -21.21 11.34
C ALA A 62 -25.59 -22.49 12.16
N MET A 63 -26.65 -23.05 12.79
CA MET A 63 -26.56 -24.31 13.48
C MET A 63 -26.20 -25.47 12.54
N GLU A 64 -26.83 -25.53 11.36
CA GLU A 64 -26.51 -26.53 10.33
C GLU A 64 -25.10 -26.37 9.79
N ALA A 65 -24.63 -25.12 9.59
CA ALA A 65 -23.27 -24.86 9.16
C ALA A 65 -22.25 -25.34 10.23
N ALA A 66 -22.51 -25.04 11.50
CA ALA A 66 -21.68 -25.49 12.61
C ALA A 66 -21.67 -27.04 12.73
N ALA A 67 -22.83 -27.66 12.55
CA ALA A 67 -22.95 -29.12 12.57
C ALA A 67 -22.07 -29.78 11.50
N ARG A 68 -22.02 -29.23 10.30
CA ARG A 68 -21.16 -29.72 9.21
C ARG A 68 -19.66 -29.59 9.53
N VAL A 69 -19.27 -28.45 10.13
CA VAL A 69 -17.86 -28.19 10.47
C VAL A 69 -17.34 -29.07 11.58
N TYR A 70 -18.15 -29.23 12.65
CA TYR A 70 -17.70 -29.90 13.86
C TYR A 70 -18.11 -31.39 13.95
N GLY A 71 -18.93 -31.86 13.03
CA GLY A 71 -19.44 -33.24 13.05
C GLY A 71 -20.38 -33.55 14.21
N LEU A 72 -20.98 -32.51 14.80
CA LEU A 72 -21.96 -32.61 15.90
C LEU A 72 -23.39 -32.39 15.39
N PRO A 73 -24.43 -32.94 16.03
CA PRO A 73 -25.82 -32.63 15.67
C PRO A 73 -26.10 -31.13 15.77
N ALA A 74 -26.85 -30.56 14.81
CA ALA A 74 -27.20 -29.14 14.82
C ALA A 74 -27.87 -28.67 16.13
N ASP A 75 -28.65 -29.56 16.74
CA ASP A 75 -29.30 -29.31 18.03
C ASP A 75 -28.36 -29.14 19.23
N CYS A 76 -27.06 -29.43 19.08
CA CYS A 76 -26.05 -29.15 20.11
C CYS A 76 -25.68 -27.67 20.19
N PHE A 77 -26.03 -26.87 19.16
CA PHE A 77 -25.63 -25.48 19.06
C PHE A 77 -26.77 -24.53 19.45
N VAL A 78 -26.39 -23.43 20.13
CA VAL A 78 -27.29 -22.31 20.41
C VAL A 78 -26.55 -21.02 20.08
N PHE A 79 -26.99 -20.32 19.04
CA PHE A 79 -26.46 -19.03 18.67
C PHE A 79 -27.16 -17.90 19.47
N GLY A 80 -26.42 -16.82 19.73
CA GLY A 80 -26.91 -15.65 20.48
C GLY A 80 -26.28 -14.34 19.99
N ASN A 81 -26.86 -13.24 20.45
CA ASN A 81 -26.41 -11.87 20.19
C ASN A 81 -25.08 -11.56 20.93
N GLY A 82 -24.03 -12.28 20.55
CA GLY A 82 -22.73 -12.37 21.23
C GLY A 82 -22.79 -13.36 22.41
N THR A 83 -21.62 -13.74 22.91
CA THR A 83 -21.51 -14.63 24.06
C THR A 83 -22.13 -14.03 25.34
N ASN A 84 -22.24 -12.70 25.42
CA ASN A 84 -22.82 -12.05 26.61
C ASN A 84 -24.30 -12.42 26.83
N GLU A 85 -25.11 -12.45 25.76
CA GLU A 85 -26.50 -12.93 25.86
C GLU A 85 -26.55 -14.37 26.35
N LEU A 86 -25.65 -15.23 25.86
CA LEU A 86 -25.58 -16.63 26.28
C LEU A 86 -25.11 -16.79 27.73
N ILE A 87 -24.22 -15.94 28.23
CA ILE A 87 -23.79 -15.91 29.63
C ILE A 87 -24.99 -15.60 30.52
N HIS A 88 -25.81 -14.61 30.20
CA HIS A 88 -27.02 -14.26 30.95
C HIS A 88 -28.11 -15.34 30.84
N LEU A 89 -28.26 -15.97 29.65
CA LEU A 89 -29.14 -17.13 29.50
C LEU A 89 -28.71 -18.26 30.42
N LEU A 90 -27.40 -18.63 30.39
CA LEU A 90 -26.87 -19.71 31.24
C LEU A 90 -27.14 -19.43 32.72
N ALA A 91 -26.89 -18.22 33.21
CA ALA A 91 -27.12 -17.87 34.59
C ALA A 91 -28.61 -18.08 35.02
N ARG A 92 -29.56 -17.71 34.13
CA ARG A 92 -30.98 -17.91 34.37
C ARG A 92 -31.35 -19.39 34.42
N VAL A 93 -30.98 -20.15 33.39
CA VAL A 93 -31.34 -21.57 33.29
C VAL A 93 -30.69 -22.39 34.40
N LEU A 94 -29.47 -22.05 34.84
CA LEU A 94 -28.83 -22.68 36.01
C LEU A 94 -29.61 -22.45 37.29
N LYS A 95 -30.12 -21.25 37.50
CA LYS A 95 -30.97 -20.94 38.64
C LYS A 95 -32.26 -21.73 38.60
N GLU A 96 -32.94 -21.77 37.44
CA GLU A 96 -34.19 -22.53 37.26
C GLU A 96 -33.97 -24.04 37.45
N ASP A 97 -32.77 -24.55 37.05
CA ASP A 97 -32.37 -25.96 37.23
C ASP A 97 -32.01 -26.30 38.68
N GLY A 98 -32.11 -25.35 39.61
CA GLY A 98 -31.76 -25.55 40.99
C GLY A 98 -30.28 -25.75 41.28
N THR A 99 -29.40 -25.16 40.44
CA THR A 99 -27.94 -25.16 40.64
C THR A 99 -27.62 -24.47 41.97
N PRO A 100 -26.87 -25.11 42.90
CA PRO A 100 -26.65 -24.60 44.25
C PRO A 100 -25.81 -23.31 44.28
N CYS A 101 -24.78 -23.24 43.46
CA CYS A 101 -23.93 -22.04 43.29
C CYS A 101 -23.19 -22.03 41.95
N ALA A 102 -22.65 -20.88 41.60
CA ALA A 102 -21.73 -20.69 40.51
C ALA A 102 -20.32 -20.44 41.06
N ALA A 103 -19.36 -21.27 40.71
CA ALA A 103 -17.94 -21.07 41.01
C ALA A 103 -17.27 -20.39 39.82
N VAL A 104 -16.84 -19.14 39.97
CA VAL A 104 -16.13 -18.39 38.95
C VAL A 104 -14.63 -18.42 39.25
N ILE A 105 -13.83 -19.09 38.39
CA ILE A 105 -12.39 -19.21 38.59
C ILE A 105 -11.74 -17.85 38.28
N GLU A 106 -11.22 -17.20 39.31
CA GLU A 106 -10.61 -15.86 39.22
C GLU A 106 -9.09 -15.93 38.94
N PRO A 107 -8.51 -14.91 38.28
CA PRO A 107 -9.16 -13.70 37.75
C PRO A 107 -9.95 -13.98 36.48
N ALA A 108 -11.18 -13.46 36.40
CA ALA A 108 -12.12 -13.79 35.33
C ALA A 108 -12.84 -12.58 34.76
N PHE A 109 -13.44 -12.76 33.60
CA PHE A 109 -14.33 -11.78 32.98
C PHE A 109 -15.54 -11.50 33.89
N SER A 110 -15.74 -10.23 34.22
CA SER A 110 -16.69 -9.81 35.25
C SER A 110 -18.15 -10.19 34.98
N GLU A 111 -18.52 -10.42 33.72
CA GLU A 111 -19.90 -10.75 33.33
C GLU A 111 -20.35 -12.10 33.85
N TYR A 112 -19.47 -13.07 34.11
CA TYR A 112 -19.90 -14.37 34.67
C TYR A 112 -20.53 -14.18 36.07
N ALA A 113 -19.78 -13.52 36.96
CA ALA A 113 -20.26 -13.25 38.31
C ALA A 113 -21.45 -12.29 38.32
N LEU A 114 -21.46 -11.27 37.46
CA LEU A 114 -22.56 -10.31 37.32
C LEU A 114 -23.86 -11.03 36.90
N ALA A 115 -23.81 -11.82 35.83
CA ALA A 115 -24.97 -12.54 35.32
C ALA A 115 -25.53 -13.53 36.34
N CYS A 116 -24.63 -14.30 37.00
CA CYS A 116 -25.05 -15.23 38.06
C CYS A 116 -25.67 -14.50 39.24
N GLY A 117 -25.11 -13.38 39.70
CA GLY A 117 -25.66 -12.56 40.76
C GLY A 117 -27.03 -11.97 40.41
N LEU A 118 -27.19 -11.47 39.18
CA LEU A 118 -28.50 -10.93 38.70
C LEU A 118 -29.56 -12.04 38.61
N ALA A 119 -29.18 -13.26 38.31
CA ALA A 119 -30.08 -14.41 38.30
C ALA A 119 -30.39 -14.95 39.74
N GLY A 120 -29.75 -14.41 40.76
CA GLY A 120 -29.93 -14.85 42.16
C GLY A 120 -29.25 -16.16 42.51
N LEU A 121 -28.15 -16.49 41.80
CA LEU A 121 -27.24 -17.59 42.14
C LEU A 121 -26.22 -17.11 43.19
N GLU A 122 -25.90 -17.98 44.16
CA GLU A 122 -24.73 -17.78 45.02
C GLU A 122 -23.48 -17.85 44.14
N VAL A 123 -22.59 -16.86 44.25
CA VAL A 123 -21.33 -16.84 43.48
C VAL A 123 -20.14 -17.04 44.39
N ARG A 124 -19.39 -18.11 44.17
CA ARG A 124 -18.09 -18.39 44.79
C ARG A 124 -16.99 -18.00 43.86
N HIS A 125 -15.84 -17.57 44.41
CA HIS A 125 -14.74 -17.01 43.68
C HIS A 125 -13.42 -17.75 44.01
N PRO A 126 -13.23 -18.97 43.55
CA PRO A 126 -11.94 -19.66 43.68
C PRO A 126 -10.87 -18.85 42.94
N ASP A 127 -9.82 -18.41 43.62
CA ASP A 127 -8.75 -17.59 43.05
C ASP A 127 -7.53 -18.49 42.73
N CYS A 128 -7.31 -18.76 41.44
CA CYS A 128 -6.16 -19.49 40.95
C CYS A 128 -4.96 -18.61 40.62
N GLY A 129 -5.09 -17.29 40.77
CA GLY A 129 -4.05 -16.36 40.44
C GLY A 129 -3.68 -16.33 38.96
N VAL A 130 -2.47 -15.90 38.66
CA VAL A 130 -1.95 -15.78 37.28
C VAL A 130 -0.78 -16.71 37.10
N ARG A 131 -0.82 -17.52 36.04
CA ARG A 131 0.26 -18.44 35.66
C ARG A 131 1.54 -17.64 35.34
N ARG A 132 2.69 -18.16 35.80
CA ARG A 132 4.01 -17.58 35.56
C ARG A 132 4.81 -18.42 34.56
N ASP A 133 5.87 -17.83 34.04
CA ASP A 133 6.82 -18.56 33.23
C ASP A 133 7.45 -19.71 34.09
N GLY A 134 7.36 -20.94 33.57
CA GLY A 134 7.83 -22.15 34.26
C GLY A 134 6.75 -22.98 34.97
N ASP A 135 5.55 -22.41 35.18
CA ASP A 135 4.44 -23.18 35.74
C ASP A 135 3.98 -24.27 34.73
N SER A 136 3.86 -25.52 35.18
CA SER A 136 3.40 -26.63 34.33
C SER A 136 1.87 -26.71 34.28
N ASP A 137 1.33 -27.37 33.25
CA ASP A 137 -0.11 -27.65 33.14
C ASP A 137 -0.58 -28.55 34.32
N GLU A 138 0.29 -29.40 34.83
CA GLU A 138 0.02 -30.28 35.97
C GLU A 138 -0.11 -29.49 37.28
N ASP A 139 0.68 -28.42 37.46
CA ASP A 139 0.58 -27.54 38.63
C ASP A 139 -0.74 -26.81 38.62
N MET A 140 -1.15 -26.27 37.44
CA MET A 140 -2.42 -25.61 37.27
C MET A 140 -3.62 -26.54 37.50
N LEU A 141 -3.53 -27.77 36.99
CA LEU A 141 -4.57 -28.78 37.19
C LEU A 141 -4.73 -29.12 38.70
N ARG A 142 -3.62 -29.36 39.39
CA ARG A 142 -3.65 -29.63 40.85
C ARG A 142 -4.22 -28.47 41.66
N GLN A 143 -3.82 -27.27 41.32
CA GLN A 143 -4.32 -26.07 41.96
C GLN A 143 -5.84 -25.92 41.77
N LEU A 144 -6.34 -26.06 40.54
CA LEU A 144 -7.77 -25.96 40.22
C LEU A 144 -8.55 -27.04 40.94
N LEU A 145 -8.11 -28.29 40.96
CA LEU A 145 -8.76 -29.38 41.71
C LEU A 145 -8.84 -29.10 43.21
N SER A 146 -7.75 -28.57 43.79
CA SER A 146 -7.71 -28.18 45.21
C SER A 146 -8.73 -27.04 45.51
N LEU A 147 -8.79 -26.03 44.68
CA LEU A 147 -9.70 -24.89 44.81
C LEU A 147 -11.18 -25.31 44.68
N LEU A 148 -11.46 -26.37 43.96
CA LEU A 148 -12.80 -26.87 43.68
C LEU A 148 -13.23 -27.98 44.68
N ALA A 149 -12.39 -28.37 45.63
CA ALA A 149 -12.71 -29.45 46.56
C ALA A 149 -13.99 -29.19 47.39
N ASP A 150 -14.15 -27.96 47.85
CA ASP A 150 -15.31 -27.51 48.64
C ASP A 150 -16.51 -27.03 47.83
N ILE A 151 -16.44 -27.14 46.49
CA ILE A 151 -17.57 -26.75 45.62
C ILE A 151 -18.61 -27.91 45.63
N PRO A 152 -19.88 -27.63 45.97
CA PRO A 152 -20.89 -28.68 46.09
C PRO A 152 -21.19 -29.33 44.73
N ALA A 153 -21.62 -30.58 44.79
CA ALA A 153 -22.08 -31.31 43.59
C ALA A 153 -23.23 -30.54 42.90
N ARG A 154 -23.33 -30.69 41.61
CA ARG A 154 -24.28 -29.96 40.71
C ARG A 154 -24.07 -28.44 40.64
N ALA A 155 -23.00 -27.88 41.19
CA ALA A 155 -22.61 -26.50 40.96
C ALA A 155 -22.15 -26.26 39.53
N ALA A 156 -22.23 -25.02 39.07
CA ALA A 156 -21.70 -24.61 37.78
C ALA A 156 -20.32 -23.96 37.95
N VAL A 157 -19.32 -24.42 37.21
CA VAL A 157 -17.96 -23.88 37.24
C VAL A 157 -17.71 -23.08 35.95
N TRP A 158 -17.36 -21.81 36.09
CA TRP A 158 -17.01 -20.93 34.98
C TRP A 158 -15.50 -20.81 34.84
N LEU A 159 -14.96 -21.22 33.69
CA LEU A 159 -13.54 -21.19 33.36
C LEU A 159 -13.32 -20.54 31.99
N ALA A 160 -12.61 -19.42 31.92
CA ALA A 160 -12.15 -18.87 30.66
C ALA A 160 -10.87 -19.57 30.18
N ASN A 161 -10.84 -20.09 28.96
CA ASN A 161 -9.72 -20.80 28.41
C ASN A 161 -9.53 -20.51 26.91
N PRO A 162 -8.60 -19.61 26.51
CA PRO A 162 -7.64 -18.84 27.33
C PRO A 162 -8.29 -17.86 28.30
N GLY A 163 -7.65 -17.70 29.46
CA GLY A 163 -8.11 -16.84 30.54
C GLY A 163 -8.15 -15.35 30.17
N ASN A 164 -9.18 -14.63 30.59
CA ASN A 164 -9.27 -13.18 30.46
C ASN A 164 -9.34 -12.55 31.86
N PRO A 165 -8.29 -11.83 32.32
CA PRO A 165 -7.28 -11.11 31.57
C PRO A 165 -5.93 -11.82 31.39
N SER A 166 -5.72 -13.02 31.97
CA SER A 166 -4.39 -13.64 32.09
C SER A 166 -3.78 -14.10 30.75
N GLY A 167 -4.61 -14.54 29.79
CA GLY A 167 -4.13 -15.21 28.57
C GLY A 167 -3.65 -16.64 28.80
N SER A 168 -3.69 -17.13 30.05
CA SER A 168 -3.30 -18.50 30.41
C SER A 168 -4.19 -19.51 29.70
N PHE A 169 -3.59 -20.59 29.25
CA PHE A 169 -4.29 -21.63 28.50
C PHE A 169 -4.00 -23.02 29.09
N LEU A 170 -5.04 -23.80 29.24
CA LEU A 170 -4.99 -25.21 29.65
C LEU A 170 -5.34 -26.05 28.40
N PRO A 171 -4.44 -26.97 27.97
CA PRO A 171 -4.70 -27.80 26.80
C PRO A 171 -5.95 -28.68 26.96
N PRO A 172 -6.65 -29.06 25.88
CA PRO A 172 -7.87 -29.87 25.94
C PRO A 172 -7.70 -31.18 26.74
N ALA A 173 -6.53 -31.84 26.67
CA ALA A 173 -6.25 -33.04 27.44
C ALA A 173 -6.27 -32.79 28.98
N SER A 174 -5.69 -31.66 29.40
CA SER A 174 -5.68 -31.28 30.83
C SER A 174 -7.06 -30.80 31.26
N CYS A 175 -7.79 -30.01 30.39
CA CYS A 175 -9.18 -29.64 30.64
C CYS A 175 -10.05 -30.89 30.84
N ARG A 176 -9.89 -31.93 30.00
CA ARG A 176 -10.67 -33.18 30.10
C ARG A 176 -10.41 -33.88 31.42
N ARG A 177 -9.16 -34.03 31.86
CA ARG A 177 -8.82 -34.59 33.18
C ARG A 177 -9.48 -33.81 34.32
N LEU A 178 -9.58 -32.49 34.19
CA LEU A 178 -10.29 -31.63 35.15
C LEU A 178 -11.80 -31.94 35.21
N LEU A 179 -12.43 -32.11 34.07
CA LEU A 179 -13.86 -32.42 33.94
C LEU A 179 -14.18 -33.85 34.44
N GLU A 180 -13.29 -34.81 34.16
CA GLU A 180 -13.37 -36.22 34.60
C GLU A 180 -13.16 -36.36 36.11
N ALA A 181 -12.30 -35.52 36.70
CA ALA A 181 -12.06 -35.53 38.15
C ALA A 181 -13.26 -35.00 38.95
N ARG A 182 -14.10 -34.15 38.34
CA ARG A 182 -15.32 -33.60 38.97
C ARG A 182 -16.51 -33.75 38.02
N PRO A 183 -16.97 -34.99 37.72
CA PRO A 183 -18.09 -35.24 36.81
C PRO A 183 -19.44 -34.79 37.37
N ASP A 184 -19.48 -34.52 38.63
CA ASP A 184 -20.64 -33.99 39.37
C ASP A 184 -20.89 -32.50 39.13
N LEU A 185 -19.95 -31.77 38.55
CA LEU A 185 -20.04 -30.36 38.23
C LEU A 185 -20.46 -30.12 36.78
N LEU A 186 -21.15 -29.03 36.54
CA LEU A 186 -21.36 -28.52 35.17
C LEU A 186 -20.29 -27.48 34.82
N TRP A 187 -19.52 -27.74 33.82
CA TRP A 187 -18.41 -26.91 33.42
C TRP A 187 -18.84 -25.96 32.28
N ILE A 188 -18.72 -24.66 32.47
CA ILE A 188 -18.91 -23.63 31.46
C ILE A 188 -17.55 -23.08 31.09
N ILE A 189 -17.06 -23.48 29.91
CA ILE A 189 -15.73 -23.12 29.43
C ILE A 189 -15.89 -22.05 28.35
N ASP A 190 -15.38 -20.87 28.63
CA ASP A 190 -15.37 -19.78 27.64
C ASP A 190 -14.13 -19.83 26.79
N GLU A 191 -14.31 -20.29 25.55
CA GLU A 191 -13.30 -20.43 24.50
C GLU A 191 -13.29 -19.25 23.54
N ALA A 192 -13.68 -18.02 23.95
CA ALA A 192 -13.75 -16.85 23.08
C ALA A 192 -12.42 -16.47 22.42
N PHE A 193 -11.30 -16.93 22.98
CA PHE A 193 -9.95 -16.70 22.46
C PHE A 193 -9.21 -17.98 22.04
N ALA A 194 -9.84 -19.14 22.09
CA ALA A 194 -9.21 -20.44 21.80
C ALA A 194 -8.66 -20.51 20.36
N ALA A 195 -9.32 -19.88 19.39
CA ALA A 195 -8.86 -19.84 18.01
C ALA A 195 -7.45 -19.23 17.82
N TYR A 196 -6.97 -18.41 18.75
CA TYR A 196 -5.60 -17.89 18.76
C TYR A 196 -4.57 -18.87 19.33
N ALA A 197 -5.01 -19.79 20.21
CA ALA A 197 -4.13 -20.79 20.81
C ALA A 197 -3.80 -21.93 19.85
N GLY A 198 -4.68 -22.22 18.91
CA GLY A 198 -4.47 -23.27 17.90
C GLY A 198 -5.73 -23.60 17.12
N PRO A 199 -5.66 -24.53 16.15
CA PRO A 199 -6.83 -25.14 15.55
C PRO A 199 -7.66 -25.92 16.57
N ASP A 200 -8.93 -26.19 16.26
CA ASP A 200 -9.91 -26.70 17.23
C ASP A 200 -9.57 -28.07 17.83
N ASP A 201 -8.82 -28.92 17.13
CA ASP A 201 -8.36 -30.22 17.61
C ASP A 201 -7.32 -30.12 18.74
N ILE A 202 -6.59 -29.01 18.82
CA ILE A 202 -5.57 -28.77 19.85
C ILE A 202 -5.90 -27.63 20.81
N SER A 203 -6.95 -26.86 20.57
CA SER A 203 -7.29 -25.70 21.38
C SER A 203 -8.70 -25.73 21.99
N SER A 204 -9.53 -26.72 21.66
CA SER A 204 -10.93 -26.78 22.08
C SER A 204 -11.36 -28.19 22.47
N LEU A 205 -12.35 -28.27 23.35
CA LEU A 205 -13.05 -29.53 23.67
C LEU A 205 -14.16 -29.88 22.67
N ILE A 206 -14.41 -29.03 21.66
CA ILE A 206 -15.55 -29.18 20.72
C ILE A 206 -15.47 -30.48 19.91
N THR A 207 -14.27 -30.91 19.54
CA THR A 207 -14.04 -32.14 18.74
C THR A 207 -14.38 -33.41 19.50
N GLN A 208 -14.43 -33.36 20.83
CA GLN A 208 -14.79 -34.46 21.75
C GLN A 208 -15.51 -33.85 22.95
N LEU A 209 -16.70 -33.33 22.74
CA LEU A 209 -17.48 -32.58 23.72
C LEU A 209 -17.85 -33.47 24.93
N PRO A 210 -17.39 -33.18 26.17
CA PRO A 210 -17.77 -33.88 27.36
C PRO A 210 -19.23 -33.64 27.77
N ASP A 211 -19.82 -34.63 28.40
CA ASP A 211 -21.24 -34.58 28.78
C ASP A 211 -21.59 -33.48 29.78
N ASN A 212 -20.67 -33.17 30.67
CA ASN A 212 -20.81 -32.16 31.71
C ASN A 212 -20.21 -30.82 31.28
N ALA A 213 -19.97 -30.60 29.97
CA ALA A 213 -19.44 -29.34 29.43
C ALA A 213 -20.48 -28.50 28.69
N VAL A 214 -20.30 -27.20 28.77
CA VAL A 214 -20.88 -26.16 27.95
C VAL A 214 -19.73 -25.31 27.46
N LEU A 215 -19.53 -25.24 26.15
CA LEU A 215 -18.49 -24.39 25.55
C LEU A 215 -19.11 -23.10 25.03
N LEU A 216 -18.55 -21.96 25.37
CA LEU A 216 -18.89 -20.66 24.80
C LEU A 216 -17.86 -20.25 23.76
N ARG A 217 -18.30 -19.92 22.57
CA ARG A 217 -17.44 -19.56 21.45
C ARG A 217 -17.81 -18.19 20.88
N SER A 218 -16.81 -17.33 20.68
CA SER A 218 -16.99 -15.99 20.09
C SER A 218 -16.37 -15.93 18.71
N LEU A 219 -17.16 -15.64 17.69
CA LEU A 219 -16.66 -15.41 16.33
C LEU A 219 -16.19 -13.96 16.12
N THR A 220 -16.42 -13.06 17.08
CA THR A 220 -16.20 -11.62 16.90
C THR A 220 -14.75 -11.17 17.12
N LYS A 221 -13.97 -11.90 17.92
CA LYS A 221 -12.61 -11.48 18.30
C LYS A 221 -11.60 -11.82 17.23
N PHE A 222 -11.56 -13.08 16.83
CA PHE A 222 -10.65 -13.61 15.81
C PHE A 222 -10.90 -13.00 14.42
N HIS A 223 -12.17 -12.77 14.07
CA HIS A 223 -12.59 -12.21 12.79
C HIS A 223 -12.81 -10.69 12.80
N ALA A 224 -12.49 -10.03 13.90
CA ALA A 224 -12.58 -8.56 14.05
C ALA A 224 -13.95 -7.94 13.71
N VAL A 225 -15.04 -8.57 14.15
CA VAL A 225 -16.42 -8.08 13.95
C VAL A 225 -17.20 -7.93 15.26
N PRO A 226 -16.68 -7.23 16.28
CA PRO A 226 -17.36 -7.12 17.58
C PRO A 226 -18.72 -6.42 17.47
N GLY A 227 -18.91 -5.54 16.50
CA GLY A 227 -20.17 -4.81 16.26
C GLY A 227 -21.29 -5.69 15.68
N VAL A 228 -20.97 -6.84 15.06
CA VAL A 228 -21.96 -7.77 14.51
C VAL A 228 -22.71 -8.53 15.60
N ARG A 229 -22.12 -8.67 16.79
CA ARG A 229 -22.71 -9.33 17.95
C ARG A 229 -23.01 -10.81 17.69
N LEU A 230 -21.99 -11.65 17.54
CA LEU A 230 -22.11 -13.07 17.21
C LEU A 230 -21.34 -13.95 18.18
N GLY A 231 -22.00 -14.94 18.72
CA GLY A 231 -21.42 -16.01 19.53
C GLY A 231 -22.34 -17.22 19.58
N TYR A 232 -21.80 -18.35 20.00
CA TYR A 232 -22.60 -19.55 20.18
C TYR A 232 -22.10 -20.37 21.36
N MET A 233 -22.96 -21.19 21.92
CA MET A 233 -22.59 -22.23 22.86
C MET A 233 -22.84 -23.61 22.28
N VAL A 234 -22.04 -24.58 22.74
CA VAL A 234 -22.14 -25.99 22.38
C VAL A 234 -22.30 -26.81 23.63
N THR A 235 -23.30 -27.68 23.66
CA THR A 235 -23.51 -28.63 24.75
C THR A 235 -24.35 -29.82 24.23
N ARG A 236 -24.70 -30.79 25.06
CA ARG A 236 -25.58 -31.89 24.69
C ARG A 236 -26.92 -31.40 24.07
N ALA A 237 -27.35 -32.06 23.01
CA ALA A 237 -28.53 -31.67 22.23
C ALA A 237 -29.80 -31.46 23.08
N GLU A 238 -30.05 -32.32 24.05
CA GLU A 238 -31.22 -32.21 24.95
C GLU A 238 -31.18 -30.89 25.75
N ARG A 239 -29.99 -30.58 26.31
CA ARG A 239 -29.76 -29.37 27.10
C ARG A 239 -29.85 -28.12 26.22
N ALA A 240 -29.21 -28.15 25.07
CA ALA A 240 -29.21 -27.04 24.12
C ALA A 240 -30.62 -26.71 23.60
N ARG A 241 -31.43 -27.75 23.23
CA ARG A 241 -32.82 -27.58 22.80
C ARG A 241 -33.69 -26.93 23.89
N ARG A 242 -33.52 -27.36 25.14
CA ARG A 242 -34.28 -26.80 26.28
C ARG A 242 -33.90 -25.33 26.50
N TRP A 243 -32.62 -25.01 26.49
CA TRP A 243 -32.15 -23.64 26.76
C TRP A 243 -32.43 -22.69 25.62
N ARG A 244 -32.36 -23.13 24.37
CA ARG A 244 -32.67 -22.33 23.17
C ARG A 244 -34.12 -21.80 23.22
N ARG A 245 -35.06 -22.57 23.74
CA ARG A 245 -36.46 -22.15 23.89
C ARG A 245 -36.65 -20.93 24.81
N GLN A 246 -35.66 -20.59 25.62
CA GLN A 246 -35.65 -19.42 26.49
C GLN A 246 -35.04 -18.17 25.87
N LEU A 247 -34.49 -18.30 24.70
CA LEU A 247 -34.03 -17.14 23.89
C LEU A 247 -35.26 -16.55 23.16
N PRO A 248 -35.31 -15.21 23.05
CA PRO A 248 -36.27 -14.56 22.15
C PRO A 248 -36.08 -15.05 20.73
N ALA A 249 -37.17 -15.24 19.98
CA ALA A 249 -37.03 -15.44 18.53
C ALA A 249 -36.31 -14.24 17.90
N TRP A 250 -35.51 -14.49 16.86
CA TRP A 250 -34.74 -13.47 16.13
C TRP A 250 -33.70 -12.73 16.98
N SER A 251 -33.20 -13.32 18.05
CA SER A 251 -32.11 -12.71 18.84
C SER A 251 -30.83 -12.52 18.04
N VAL A 252 -30.61 -13.34 17.01
CA VAL A 252 -29.46 -13.25 16.09
C VAL A 252 -29.86 -12.49 14.82
N ASN A 253 -29.27 -11.34 14.58
CA ASN A 253 -29.59 -10.48 13.44
C ASN A 253 -29.06 -11.05 12.09
N ALA A 254 -29.59 -10.53 10.97
CA ALA A 254 -29.26 -11.00 9.63
C ALA A 254 -27.74 -10.91 9.30
N PHE A 255 -27.06 -9.86 9.77
CA PHE A 255 -25.60 -9.73 9.58
C PHE A 255 -24.82 -10.76 10.39
N ALA A 256 -25.27 -11.07 11.60
CA ALA A 256 -24.65 -12.10 12.43
C ALA A 256 -24.82 -13.51 11.81
N LEU A 257 -25.97 -13.81 11.23
CA LEU A 257 -26.17 -15.08 10.49
C LEU A 257 -25.30 -15.17 9.26
N ALA A 258 -25.26 -14.12 8.44
CA ALA A 258 -24.37 -14.07 7.26
C ALA A 258 -22.90 -14.21 7.67
N ALA A 259 -22.48 -13.58 8.75
CA ALA A 259 -21.14 -13.72 9.29
C ALA A 259 -20.86 -15.14 9.80
N ALA A 260 -21.81 -15.77 10.51
CA ALA A 260 -21.66 -17.16 10.96
C ALA A 260 -21.47 -18.12 9.80
N GLN A 261 -22.30 -18.03 8.78
CA GLN A 261 -22.22 -18.88 7.58
C GLN A 261 -20.87 -18.68 6.85
N ALA A 262 -20.43 -17.41 6.67
CA ALA A 262 -19.19 -17.10 5.98
C ALA A 262 -17.97 -17.62 6.75
N VAL A 263 -17.94 -17.46 8.08
CA VAL A 263 -16.83 -17.94 8.92
C VAL A 263 -16.78 -19.46 8.97
N LEU A 264 -17.94 -20.12 9.11
CA LEU A 264 -18.02 -21.57 9.18
C LEU A 264 -17.77 -22.26 7.83
N ALA A 265 -17.95 -21.54 6.73
CA ALA A 265 -17.65 -22.04 5.38
C ALA A 265 -16.23 -21.69 4.90
N ASP A 266 -15.47 -20.91 5.66
CA ASP A 266 -14.12 -20.48 5.24
C ASP A 266 -13.14 -21.66 5.25
N THR A 267 -12.57 -21.94 4.07
CA THR A 267 -11.54 -22.96 3.86
C THR A 267 -10.21 -22.33 3.42
N SER A 268 -10.09 -21.02 3.50
CA SER A 268 -8.86 -20.30 3.17
C SER A 268 -7.78 -20.50 4.25
N ASP A 269 -6.59 -20.00 3.98
CA ASP A 269 -5.48 -19.96 4.93
C ASP A 269 -5.60 -18.83 5.98
N PHE A 270 -6.75 -18.13 6.03
CA PHE A 270 -6.96 -16.99 6.93
C PHE A 270 -6.70 -17.32 8.39
N ALA A 271 -7.20 -18.47 8.86
CA ALA A 271 -7.06 -18.86 10.26
C ALA A 271 -5.59 -19.13 10.62
N ASP A 272 -4.85 -19.82 9.75
CA ASP A 272 -3.42 -20.15 9.98
C ASP A 272 -2.56 -18.90 9.94
N ARG A 273 -2.73 -18.05 8.94
CA ARG A 273 -2.03 -16.77 8.85
C ARG A 273 -2.31 -15.87 10.06
N THR A 274 -3.57 -15.79 10.50
CA THR A 274 -3.94 -14.98 11.67
C THR A 274 -3.27 -15.49 12.94
N ARG A 275 -3.17 -16.81 13.14
CA ARG A 275 -2.47 -17.41 14.28
C ARG A 275 -0.97 -17.12 14.25
N ASP A 276 -0.34 -17.30 13.09
CA ASP A 276 1.10 -17.07 12.92
C ASP A 276 1.48 -15.61 13.11
N GLU A 277 0.70 -14.69 12.53
CA GLU A 277 0.88 -13.25 12.72
C GLU A 277 0.68 -12.84 14.18
N ASN A 278 -0.38 -13.35 14.83
CA ASN A 278 -0.63 -13.06 16.24
C ASN A 278 0.49 -13.60 17.13
N ARG A 279 1.01 -14.81 16.87
CA ARG A 279 2.13 -15.39 17.62
C ARG A 279 3.36 -14.50 17.52
N ARG A 280 3.80 -14.17 16.31
CA ARG A 280 4.96 -13.32 16.07
C ARG A 280 4.82 -11.95 16.74
N ARG A 281 3.67 -11.29 16.55
CA ARG A 281 3.42 -9.98 17.15
C ARG A 281 3.29 -10.04 18.66
N ARG A 282 2.71 -11.08 19.22
CA ARG A 282 2.65 -11.28 20.68
C ARG A 282 4.04 -11.42 21.28
N GLU A 283 4.91 -12.21 20.66
CA GLU A 283 6.31 -12.36 21.06
C GLU A 283 7.04 -11.01 21.01
N HIS A 284 6.82 -10.21 19.94
CA HIS A 284 7.36 -8.87 19.83
C HIS A 284 6.83 -7.93 20.93
N LEU A 285 5.52 -7.94 21.21
CA LEU A 285 4.95 -7.15 22.31
C LEU A 285 5.57 -7.55 23.66
N CYS A 286 5.69 -8.85 23.90
CA CYS A 286 6.33 -9.35 25.13
C CYS A 286 7.79 -8.89 25.24
N ALA A 287 8.55 -8.90 24.14
CA ALA A 287 9.94 -8.42 24.13
C ALA A 287 10.00 -6.92 24.44
N CYS A 288 9.19 -6.09 23.76
CA CYS A 288 9.12 -4.66 24.00
C CYS A 288 8.76 -4.31 25.45
N LEU A 289 7.81 -5.03 26.05
CA LEU A 289 7.41 -4.79 27.43
C LEU A 289 8.47 -5.24 28.45
N ARG A 290 9.15 -6.39 28.21
CA ARG A 290 10.24 -6.89 29.09
C ARG A 290 11.46 -5.97 29.08
N ASP A 291 11.68 -5.22 27.99
CA ASP A 291 12.76 -4.22 27.86
C ASP A 291 12.49 -2.96 28.68
N VAL A 292 11.32 -2.80 29.27
CA VAL A 292 11.01 -1.69 30.18
C VAL A 292 11.27 -2.15 31.63
N PRO A 293 12.24 -1.57 32.33
CA PRO A 293 12.56 -1.97 33.71
C PRO A 293 11.34 -1.85 34.63
N GLY A 294 11.17 -2.81 35.54
CA GLY A 294 10.04 -2.84 36.48
C GLY A 294 8.72 -3.36 35.89
N ILE A 295 8.73 -3.93 34.67
CA ILE A 295 7.58 -4.61 34.07
C ILE A 295 7.78 -6.12 34.10
N THR A 296 6.83 -6.81 34.69
CA THR A 296 6.71 -8.28 34.63
C THR A 296 5.63 -8.64 33.62
N VAL A 297 5.97 -9.51 32.64
CA VAL A 297 5.08 -9.96 31.56
C VAL A 297 4.70 -11.41 31.82
N PHE A 298 3.40 -11.71 31.65
CA PHE A 298 2.86 -13.05 31.90
C PHE A 298 2.62 -13.82 30.59
N PRO A 299 2.78 -15.18 30.59
CA PRO A 299 2.56 -15.98 29.40
C PRO A 299 1.11 -15.93 28.92
N SER A 300 0.93 -15.83 27.59
CA SER A 300 -0.38 -15.77 26.95
C SER A 300 -0.39 -16.53 25.63
N LEU A 301 -1.51 -17.23 25.35
CA LEU A 301 -1.80 -17.79 24.03
C LEU A 301 -2.95 -17.06 23.31
N ALA A 302 -3.47 -15.99 23.90
CA ALA A 302 -4.50 -15.13 23.30
C ALA A 302 -3.92 -14.02 22.42
N ASN A 303 -4.76 -13.11 21.95
CA ASN A 303 -4.35 -11.90 21.25
C ASN A 303 -4.16 -10.69 22.18
N TYR A 304 -3.70 -10.94 23.38
CA TYR A 304 -3.35 -9.93 24.39
C TYR A 304 -2.32 -10.49 25.35
N VAL A 305 -1.67 -9.60 26.08
CA VAL A 305 -0.67 -9.90 27.10
C VAL A 305 -1.06 -9.18 28.38
N LEU A 306 -1.03 -9.91 29.50
CA LEU A 306 -1.11 -9.33 30.83
C LEU A 306 0.29 -8.96 31.29
N PHE A 307 0.43 -7.78 31.87
CA PHE A 307 1.68 -7.33 32.46
C PHE A 307 1.44 -6.57 33.75
N ARG A 308 2.44 -6.55 34.61
CA ARG A 308 2.44 -5.85 35.90
C ARG A 308 3.55 -4.83 35.92
N CYS A 309 3.26 -3.62 36.37
CA CYS A 309 4.23 -2.57 36.63
C CYS A 309 4.48 -2.51 38.14
N GLU A 310 5.64 -2.95 38.62
CA GLU A 310 5.93 -3.08 40.06
C GLU A 310 5.90 -1.75 40.82
N GLN A 311 6.23 -0.67 40.15
CA GLN A 311 6.25 0.71 40.71
C GLN A 311 5.32 1.64 39.91
N ALA A 312 4.14 1.16 39.53
CA ALA A 312 3.19 1.94 38.77
C ALA A 312 2.76 3.19 39.57
N PRO A 313 2.91 4.39 39.02
CA PRO A 313 2.27 5.56 39.64
C PRO A 313 0.74 5.40 39.56
N ALA A 314 0.02 5.89 40.58
CA ALA A 314 -1.44 5.73 40.70
C ALA A 314 -2.22 6.34 39.50
N ASP A 315 -1.59 7.18 38.72
CA ASP A 315 -2.15 7.83 37.54
C ASP A 315 -1.59 7.29 36.20
N LEU A 316 -0.86 6.15 36.21
CA LEU A 316 -0.24 5.57 35.02
C LEU A 316 -1.19 5.47 33.83
N TYR A 317 -2.40 4.93 34.04
CA TYR A 317 -3.44 4.85 32.99
C TYR A 317 -3.81 6.23 32.44
N ALA A 318 -4.00 7.21 33.33
CA ALA A 318 -4.40 8.55 32.94
C ALA A 318 -3.29 9.28 32.17
N ARG A 319 -2.04 9.04 32.52
CA ARG A 319 -0.87 9.59 31.84
C ARG A 319 -0.67 8.96 30.46
N LEU A 320 -0.75 7.62 30.33
CA LEU A 320 -0.72 6.95 29.04
C LEU A 320 -1.76 7.52 28.08
N LEU A 321 -2.99 7.72 28.60
CA LEU A 321 -4.10 8.20 27.80
C LEU A 321 -3.94 9.67 27.40
N ARG A 322 -3.59 10.58 28.35
CA ARG A 322 -3.51 12.02 28.10
C ARG A 322 -2.23 12.43 27.38
N GLU A 323 -1.07 11.96 27.86
CA GLU A 323 0.22 12.41 27.36
C GLU A 323 0.53 11.74 26.02
N TYR A 324 0.24 10.43 25.89
CA TYR A 324 0.64 9.63 24.73
C TYR A 324 -0.52 9.23 23.82
N GLY A 325 -1.77 9.41 24.24
CA GLY A 325 -2.94 8.97 23.47
C GLY A 325 -3.07 7.45 23.40
N ILE A 326 -2.54 6.72 24.37
CA ILE A 326 -2.52 5.26 24.43
C ILE A 326 -3.50 4.77 25.50
N ALA A 327 -4.45 3.92 25.11
CA ALA A 327 -5.38 3.25 26.01
C ALA A 327 -4.96 1.79 26.22
N VAL A 328 -4.69 1.39 27.44
CA VAL A 328 -4.52 -0.01 27.87
C VAL A 328 -5.70 -0.45 28.72
N ARG A 329 -5.89 -1.74 28.95
CA ARG A 329 -6.90 -2.22 29.89
C ARG A 329 -6.33 -2.19 31.31
N ASP A 330 -6.82 -1.29 32.14
CA ASP A 330 -6.57 -1.29 33.58
C ASP A 330 -7.34 -2.49 34.21
N CYS A 331 -6.61 -3.38 34.87
CA CYS A 331 -7.14 -4.62 35.45
C CYS A 331 -7.48 -4.48 36.93
N SER A 332 -7.47 -3.30 37.54
CA SER A 332 -7.73 -3.07 38.96
C SER A 332 -9.15 -3.46 39.41
N ASN A 333 -10.07 -3.64 38.48
CA ASN A 333 -11.42 -4.14 38.74
C ASN A 333 -11.55 -5.67 38.77
N TYR A 334 -10.48 -6.40 38.40
CA TYR A 334 -10.44 -7.86 38.57
C TYR A 334 -10.10 -8.25 39.99
N ARG A 335 -10.65 -9.38 40.45
CA ARG A 335 -10.32 -9.92 41.77
C ARG A 335 -8.86 -10.35 41.77
N GLY A 336 -8.14 -10.11 42.86
CA GLY A 336 -6.70 -10.39 42.97
C GLY A 336 -5.77 -9.35 42.33
N MET A 337 -6.32 -8.31 41.63
CA MET A 337 -5.53 -7.32 40.87
C MET A 337 -5.79 -5.86 41.31
N LYS A 338 -6.25 -5.64 42.54
CA LYS A 338 -6.79 -4.33 42.99
C LYS A 338 -5.72 -3.26 43.30
N ASP A 339 -4.45 -3.60 43.23
CA ASP A 339 -3.33 -2.70 43.61
C ASP A 339 -2.98 -1.64 42.55
N GLY A 340 -3.69 -1.63 41.42
CA GLY A 340 -3.47 -0.65 40.34
C GLY A 340 -2.20 -0.87 39.50
N SER A 341 -1.52 -1.99 39.73
CA SER A 341 -0.27 -2.33 39.04
C SER A 341 -0.47 -3.25 37.81
N TRP A 342 -1.67 -3.76 37.58
CA TRP A 342 -1.98 -4.77 36.57
C TRP A 342 -2.65 -4.18 35.34
N PHE A 343 -2.07 -4.48 34.18
CA PHE A 343 -2.57 -3.98 32.88
C PHE A 343 -2.60 -5.12 31.86
N ARG A 344 -3.56 -5.04 30.93
CA ARG A 344 -3.62 -5.93 29.77
C ARG A 344 -3.52 -5.10 28.49
N ALA A 345 -2.64 -5.50 27.58
CA ALA A 345 -2.48 -4.90 26.25
C ALA A 345 -2.86 -5.90 25.17
N ALA A 346 -3.70 -5.50 24.23
CA ALA A 346 -3.99 -6.27 23.03
C ALA A 346 -2.76 -6.34 22.10
N VAL A 347 -2.61 -7.45 21.40
CA VAL A 347 -1.60 -7.59 20.34
C VAL A 347 -2.03 -6.73 19.16
N ARG A 348 -1.16 -5.79 18.76
CA ARG A 348 -1.36 -4.87 17.65
C ARG A 348 -0.21 -4.94 16.65
N LEU A 349 0.00 -3.90 15.84
CA LEU A 349 1.14 -3.82 14.94
C LEU A 349 2.45 -3.61 15.71
N GLU A 350 3.56 -4.04 15.14
CA GLU A 350 4.87 -4.00 15.82
C GLU A 350 5.30 -2.57 16.20
N GLU A 351 4.99 -1.60 15.34
CA GLU A 351 5.21 -0.17 15.61
C GLU A 351 4.40 0.37 16.80
N ASP A 352 3.16 -0.14 16.97
CA ASP A 352 2.32 0.22 18.11
C ASP A 352 2.91 -0.31 19.42
N HIS A 353 3.50 -1.51 19.40
CA HIS A 353 4.16 -2.11 20.57
C HIS A 353 5.34 -1.26 21.06
N GLN A 354 6.17 -0.79 20.13
CA GLN A 354 7.30 0.08 20.48
C GLN A 354 6.81 1.40 21.10
N ARG A 355 5.76 2.00 20.53
CA ARG A 355 5.15 3.22 21.08
C ARG A 355 4.63 3.01 22.49
N LEU A 356 4.00 1.86 22.80
CA LEU A 356 3.55 1.54 24.15
C LEU A 356 4.73 1.40 25.11
N ALA A 357 5.79 0.68 24.72
CA ALA A 357 6.98 0.47 25.55
C ALA A 357 7.71 1.79 25.83
N ASP A 358 7.85 2.65 24.83
CA ASP A 358 8.49 3.96 24.97
C ASP A 358 7.67 4.89 25.88
N ALA A 359 6.34 4.88 25.76
CA ALA A 359 5.46 5.65 26.66
C ALA A 359 5.57 5.15 28.10
N LEU A 360 5.58 3.83 28.32
CA LEU A 360 5.76 3.25 29.66
C LEU A 360 7.13 3.60 30.24
N ARG A 361 8.21 3.49 29.43
CA ARG A 361 9.57 3.86 29.85
C ARG A 361 9.64 5.35 30.22
N GLY A 362 9.04 6.23 29.43
CA GLY A 362 9.00 7.67 29.69
C GLY A 362 8.27 8.03 30.98
N ILE A 363 7.21 7.28 31.35
CA ILE A 363 6.46 7.50 32.58
C ILE A 363 7.15 6.90 33.79
N LEU A 364 7.66 5.67 33.69
CA LEU A 364 8.23 4.92 34.82
C LEU A 364 9.68 5.37 35.13
N HIS A 365 10.43 5.82 34.14
CA HIS A 365 11.85 6.17 34.25
C HIS A 365 12.17 7.53 33.60
N PRO A 366 11.59 8.63 34.04
CA PRO A 366 11.74 9.95 33.40
C PRO A 366 13.19 10.48 33.34
N ALA A 367 14.07 10.05 34.25
CA ALA A 367 15.47 10.45 34.27
C ALA A 367 16.37 9.66 33.28
N ALA A 368 15.94 8.50 32.82
CA ALA A 368 16.65 7.64 31.87
C ALA A 368 16.22 7.89 30.42
N SER A 369 15.13 8.60 30.20
CA SER A 369 14.63 8.94 28.90
C SER A 369 15.20 10.28 28.47
N VAL A 370 16.18 10.28 27.55
CA VAL A 370 16.11 11.28 26.48
C VAL A 370 14.79 10.99 25.77
N PRO A 371 13.75 11.85 25.87
CA PRO A 371 12.55 11.57 25.11
C PRO A 371 13.00 11.45 23.65
N PRO A 372 12.68 10.38 22.93
CA PRO A 372 12.68 10.49 21.49
C PRO A 372 11.73 11.68 21.28
N ARG A 373 12.25 12.79 20.77
CA ARG A 373 11.38 13.83 20.24
C ARG A 373 10.39 13.07 19.39
N PRO A 374 9.05 13.16 19.64
CA PRO A 374 8.12 12.58 18.69
C PRO A 374 8.60 13.19 17.38
N ARG A 375 9.07 12.34 16.45
CA ARG A 375 9.38 12.82 15.10
C ARG A 375 8.11 13.53 14.71
N SER A 376 8.14 14.84 14.61
CA SER A 376 7.00 15.62 14.18
C SER A 376 6.71 15.06 12.80
N ARG A 377 5.64 14.26 12.69
CA ARG A 377 5.27 13.63 11.42
C ARG A 377 5.17 14.75 10.42
N ARG A 378 6.02 14.69 9.40
CA ARG A 378 5.98 15.70 8.37
C ARG A 378 4.64 15.57 7.64
N PRO A 379 3.95 16.69 7.37
CA PRO A 379 2.78 16.68 6.53
C PRO A 379 3.06 15.93 5.22
N ALA A 380 2.23 14.95 4.89
CA ALA A 380 2.41 14.14 3.70
C ALA A 380 1.09 14.05 2.92
N LEU A 381 1.12 14.43 1.64
CA LEU A 381 0.04 14.31 0.69
C LEU A 381 0.36 13.18 -0.28
N MET A 382 -0.57 12.27 -0.53
CA MET A 382 -0.34 11.18 -1.48
C MET A 382 -1.41 11.09 -2.55
N LEU A 383 -0.99 11.10 -3.81
CA LEU A 383 -1.86 10.91 -4.97
C LEU A 383 -1.89 9.43 -5.34
N GLN A 384 -3.06 8.80 -5.25
CA GLN A 384 -3.28 7.45 -5.76
C GLN A 384 -4.35 7.48 -6.84
N GLY A 385 -4.38 6.51 -7.74
CA GLY A 385 -5.34 6.48 -8.85
C GLY A 385 -6.25 5.27 -8.78
N THR A 386 -7.43 5.37 -9.39
CA THR A 386 -8.29 4.21 -9.62
C THR A 386 -7.76 3.32 -10.75
N SER A 387 -6.79 3.83 -11.53
CA SER A 387 -6.14 3.12 -12.64
C SER A 387 -4.78 3.75 -12.95
N SER A 388 -3.99 3.10 -13.83
CA SER A 388 -2.91 3.78 -14.55
C SER A 388 -3.49 4.93 -15.36
N ASP A 389 -2.66 5.93 -15.70
CA ASP A 389 -3.00 7.14 -16.47
C ASP A 389 -4.12 8.01 -15.89
N ALA A 390 -4.53 7.82 -14.64
CA ALA A 390 -5.51 8.70 -13.99
C ALA A 390 -5.02 10.16 -13.82
N GLY A 391 -3.73 10.42 -14.10
CA GLY A 391 -3.10 11.74 -14.00
C GLY A 391 -2.41 12.02 -12.68
N LYS A 392 -2.03 10.97 -11.93
CA LYS A 392 -1.33 11.09 -10.64
C LYS A 392 -0.06 11.91 -10.73
N SER A 393 0.81 11.62 -11.71
CA SER A 393 2.12 12.25 -11.85
C SER A 393 2.03 13.74 -12.13
N ILE A 394 1.12 14.15 -13.00
CA ILE A 394 0.84 15.57 -13.31
C ILE A 394 0.28 16.29 -12.08
N LEU A 395 -0.68 15.69 -11.38
CA LEU A 395 -1.25 16.28 -10.17
C LEU A 395 -0.21 16.36 -9.04
N ALA A 396 0.66 15.36 -8.89
CA ALA A 396 1.76 15.40 -7.92
C ALA A 396 2.72 16.56 -8.23
N ALA A 397 3.07 16.77 -9.51
CA ALA A 397 3.86 17.93 -9.92
C ALA A 397 3.15 19.25 -9.61
N ALA A 398 1.83 19.34 -9.85
CA ALA A 398 1.03 20.49 -9.49
C ALA A 398 1.08 20.79 -7.98
N PHE A 399 0.87 19.79 -7.13
CA PHE A 399 0.91 19.97 -5.68
C PHE A 399 2.31 20.33 -5.18
N CYS A 400 3.38 19.75 -5.75
CA CYS A 400 4.75 20.17 -5.46
C CYS A 400 4.95 21.65 -5.77
N ARG A 401 4.47 22.12 -6.94
CA ARG A 401 4.57 23.53 -7.34
C ARG A 401 3.72 24.46 -6.47
N ILE A 402 2.47 24.08 -6.18
CA ILE A 402 1.54 24.85 -5.33
C ILE A 402 2.13 25.05 -3.94
N LEU A 403 2.55 23.96 -3.29
CA LEU A 403 3.13 24.02 -1.96
C LEU A 403 4.42 24.84 -1.94
N ARG A 404 5.25 24.71 -2.98
CA ARG A 404 6.46 25.53 -3.13
C ARG A 404 6.15 27.01 -3.30
N GLN A 405 5.14 27.37 -4.11
CA GLN A 405 4.68 28.76 -4.27
C GLN A 405 4.13 29.34 -2.98
N ASP A 406 3.50 28.53 -2.14
CA ASP A 406 2.92 28.91 -0.85
C ASP A 406 3.99 28.98 0.26
N GLY A 407 5.27 28.76 -0.08
CA GLY A 407 6.42 28.98 0.79
C GLY A 407 6.94 27.75 1.55
N TYR A 408 6.36 26.58 1.33
CA TYR A 408 6.82 25.34 1.98
C TYR A 408 8.05 24.75 1.29
N ASP A 409 8.92 24.13 2.09
CA ASP A 409 9.98 23.28 1.58
C ASP A 409 9.42 21.87 1.33
N VAL A 410 9.29 21.49 0.05
CA VAL A 410 8.57 20.28 -0.37
C VAL A 410 9.46 19.35 -1.18
N ALA A 411 9.33 18.03 -0.95
CA ALA A 411 9.96 17.01 -1.77
C ALA A 411 8.94 16.00 -2.31
N PRO A 412 9.10 15.56 -3.58
CA PRO A 412 8.32 14.46 -4.14
C PRO A 412 8.88 13.12 -3.69
N PHE A 413 8.02 12.08 -3.71
CA PHE A 413 8.42 10.70 -3.44
C PHE A 413 7.55 9.69 -4.17
N LYS A 414 8.16 8.74 -4.87
CA LYS A 414 7.50 7.57 -5.44
C LYS A 414 8.30 6.33 -5.12
N ALA A 415 7.80 5.51 -4.21
CA ALA A 415 8.52 4.35 -3.68
C ALA A 415 9.02 3.38 -4.75
N GLN A 416 8.18 3.12 -5.75
CA GLN A 416 8.51 2.29 -6.91
C GLN A 416 7.89 2.91 -8.15
N ASN A 417 8.68 3.05 -9.21
CA ASN A 417 8.18 3.42 -10.53
C ASN A 417 8.43 2.30 -11.55
N MET A 418 7.55 2.18 -12.54
CA MET A 418 7.76 1.32 -13.70
C MET A 418 7.64 2.19 -14.95
N SER A 419 8.77 2.53 -15.57
CA SER A 419 8.80 3.43 -16.70
C SER A 419 10.02 3.18 -17.58
N LEU A 420 9.85 3.33 -18.89
CA LEU A 420 10.94 3.37 -19.85
C LEU A 420 11.55 4.78 -19.98
N ASN A 421 10.82 5.81 -19.46
CA ASN A 421 11.30 7.18 -19.43
C ASN A 421 12.07 7.45 -18.14
N SER A 422 13.34 7.67 -18.25
CA SER A 422 14.25 7.99 -17.14
C SER A 422 15.17 9.14 -17.50
N GLY A 423 15.76 9.74 -16.50
CA GLY A 423 16.82 10.73 -16.65
C GLY A 423 17.92 10.51 -15.63
N VAL A 424 18.91 11.37 -15.65
CA VAL A 424 20.11 11.26 -14.83
C VAL A 424 20.20 12.47 -13.90
N THR A 425 20.41 12.22 -12.60
CA THR A 425 20.64 13.27 -11.60
C THR A 425 22.03 13.91 -11.77
N ALA A 426 22.27 15.03 -11.10
CA ALA A 426 23.59 15.66 -11.10
C ALA A 426 24.70 14.76 -10.51
N LEU A 427 24.33 13.74 -9.74
CA LEU A 427 25.25 12.76 -9.13
C LEU A 427 25.47 11.52 -10.02
N GLY A 428 24.89 11.47 -11.21
CA GLY A 428 25.01 10.32 -12.11
C GLY A 428 24.09 9.16 -11.71
N GLU A 429 22.97 9.41 -11.06
CA GLU A 429 21.98 8.41 -10.65
C GLU A 429 20.81 8.40 -11.61
N GLU A 430 20.28 7.21 -11.91
CA GLU A 430 19.12 7.05 -12.79
C GLU A 430 17.81 7.08 -11.99
N MET A 431 16.84 7.91 -12.41
CA MET A 431 15.52 7.95 -11.82
C MET A 431 14.41 8.21 -12.86
N GLY A 432 13.16 7.94 -12.50
CA GLY A 432 12.01 8.14 -13.37
C GLY A 432 11.86 9.62 -13.79
N ARG A 433 11.54 9.87 -15.08
CA ARG A 433 11.42 11.23 -15.62
C ARG A 433 10.31 12.03 -14.90
N ALA A 434 9.19 11.41 -14.55
CA ALA A 434 8.11 12.06 -13.83
C ALA A 434 8.58 12.62 -12.48
N GLN A 435 9.41 11.89 -11.73
CA GLN A 435 9.92 12.34 -10.44
C GLN A 435 10.97 13.45 -10.58
N ILE A 436 11.73 13.47 -11.69
CA ILE A 436 12.59 14.61 -12.04
C ILE A 436 11.74 15.87 -12.25
N VAL A 437 10.64 15.77 -13.00
CA VAL A 437 9.70 16.88 -13.21
C VAL A 437 9.07 17.36 -11.90
N GLN A 438 8.73 16.43 -11.01
CA GLN A 438 8.17 16.77 -9.69
C GLN A 438 9.20 17.48 -8.79
N ALA A 439 10.48 17.07 -8.84
CA ALA A 439 11.56 17.76 -8.15
C ALA A 439 11.76 19.19 -8.72
N GLN A 440 11.74 19.34 -10.05
CA GLN A 440 11.77 20.64 -10.72
C GLN A 440 10.54 21.51 -10.34
N ALA A 441 9.36 20.89 -10.21
CA ALA A 441 8.16 21.57 -9.72
C ALA A 441 8.35 22.09 -8.29
N ALA A 442 9.01 21.33 -7.44
CA ALA A 442 9.38 21.72 -6.08
C ALA A 442 10.56 22.71 -6.03
N ARG A 443 11.24 22.97 -7.15
CA ARG A 443 12.46 23.76 -7.27
C ARG A 443 13.60 23.20 -6.42
N ILE A 444 13.78 21.91 -6.40
CA ILE A 444 14.89 21.20 -5.76
C ILE A 444 15.62 20.31 -6.76
N ASP A 445 16.87 19.99 -6.47
CA ASP A 445 17.65 19.09 -7.32
C ASP A 445 17.11 17.65 -7.21
N PRO A 446 16.92 16.95 -8.34
CA PRO A 446 16.53 15.55 -8.34
C PRO A 446 17.57 14.65 -7.68
N GLU A 447 17.17 13.74 -6.82
CA GLU A 447 18.01 12.72 -6.18
C GLU A 447 17.30 11.36 -6.16
N ALA A 448 18.09 10.27 -6.25
CA ALA A 448 17.54 8.91 -6.34
C ALA A 448 16.70 8.49 -5.13
N LEU A 449 16.84 9.16 -3.98
CA LEU A 449 15.98 8.95 -2.82
C LEU A 449 14.51 9.25 -3.11
N MET A 450 14.21 10.15 -4.06
CA MET A 450 12.83 10.50 -4.45
C MET A 450 12.14 9.37 -5.24
N ASN A 451 12.93 8.47 -5.84
CA ASN A 451 12.46 7.29 -6.56
C ASN A 451 13.39 6.10 -6.30
N PRO A 452 13.36 5.51 -5.08
CA PRO A 452 14.35 4.52 -4.67
C PRO A 452 14.32 3.23 -5.48
N VAL A 453 13.19 2.90 -6.13
CA VAL A 453 13.07 1.70 -6.99
C VAL A 453 12.49 2.09 -8.34
N LEU A 454 13.27 1.82 -9.42
CA LEU A 454 12.81 2.00 -10.79
C LEU A 454 12.90 0.66 -11.54
N LEU A 455 11.81 0.29 -12.20
CA LEU A 455 11.73 -0.88 -13.07
C LEU A 455 11.66 -0.45 -14.53
N LYS A 456 12.54 -0.97 -15.36
CA LYS A 456 12.51 -0.74 -16.82
C LYS A 456 12.17 -2.05 -17.52
N PRO A 457 10.93 -2.23 -18.01
CA PRO A 457 10.55 -3.41 -18.76
C PRO A 457 11.46 -3.61 -19.99
N HIS A 458 11.95 -4.83 -20.22
CA HIS A 458 12.72 -5.18 -21.40
C HIS A 458 12.11 -6.35 -22.18
N SER A 459 11.11 -7.02 -21.61
CA SER A 459 10.33 -8.10 -22.22
C SER A 459 8.93 -8.14 -21.60
N GLU A 460 8.06 -9.02 -22.07
CA GLU A 460 6.71 -9.17 -21.51
C GLU A 460 6.70 -9.52 -20.02
N THR A 461 7.72 -10.19 -19.50
CA THR A 461 7.80 -10.70 -18.13
C THR A 461 9.04 -10.27 -17.35
N GLY A 462 9.98 -9.56 -17.99
CA GLY A 462 11.27 -9.19 -17.42
C GLY A 462 11.48 -7.68 -17.33
N SER A 463 12.14 -7.24 -16.26
CA SER A 463 12.52 -5.84 -16.05
C SER A 463 13.95 -5.70 -15.56
N GLN A 464 14.64 -4.65 -16.00
CA GLN A 464 15.85 -4.19 -15.33
C GLN A 464 15.44 -3.49 -14.04
N VAL A 465 16.04 -3.90 -12.92
CA VAL A 465 15.78 -3.33 -11.60
C VAL A 465 16.88 -2.34 -11.26
N ILE A 466 16.48 -1.13 -10.88
CA ILE A 466 17.37 -0.03 -10.48
C ILE A 466 16.99 0.33 -9.05
N VAL A 467 17.96 0.34 -8.14
CA VAL A 467 17.76 0.68 -6.72
C VAL A 467 18.68 1.83 -6.35
N LEU A 468 18.12 2.89 -5.80
CA LEU A 468 18.82 4.14 -5.46
C LEU A 468 19.69 4.63 -6.63
N GLY A 469 19.09 4.68 -7.81
CA GLY A 469 19.71 5.16 -9.04
C GLY A 469 20.75 4.24 -9.68
N LYS A 470 21.02 3.05 -9.13
CA LYS A 470 22.01 2.09 -9.63
C LYS A 470 21.35 0.81 -10.13
N PRO A 471 21.74 0.28 -11.30
CA PRO A 471 21.22 -0.98 -11.80
C PRO A 471 21.70 -2.15 -10.92
N VAL A 472 20.76 -3.02 -10.51
CA VAL A 472 21.04 -4.22 -9.68
C VAL A 472 21.06 -5.49 -10.51
N GLY A 473 20.34 -5.49 -11.65
CA GLY A 473 20.29 -6.63 -12.56
C GLY A 473 18.97 -6.72 -13.31
N HIS A 474 18.82 -7.81 -14.08
CA HIS A 474 17.59 -8.14 -14.78
C HIS A 474 16.85 -9.23 -14.02
N MET A 475 15.56 -9.09 -13.80
CA MET A 475 14.75 -10.03 -13.03
C MET A 475 13.44 -10.34 -13.76
N GLN A 476 13.04 -11.60 -13.72
CA GLN A 476 11.69 -12.00 -14.11
C GLN A 476 10.68 -11.60 -13.03
N ALA A 477 9.40 -11.45 -13.40
CA ALA A 477 8.35 -11.00 -12.47
C ALA A 477 8.31 -11.80 -11.16
N ARG A 478 8.39 -13.15 -11.22
CA ARG A 478 8.39 -14.00 -10.02
C ARG A 478 9.62 -13.80 -9.13
N GLU A 479 10.77 -13.56 -9.74
CA GLU A 479 12.02 -13.29 -9.03
C GLU A 479 11.96 -11.93 -8.35
N TYR A 480 11.47 -10.93 -9.07
CA TYR A 480 11.28 -9.59 -8.53
C TYR A 480 10.31 -9.57 -7.34
N PHE A 481 9.21 -10.34 -7.35
CA PHE A 481 8.31 -10.41 -6.20
C PHE A 481 9.00 -10.91 -4.92
N ARG A 482 9.94 -11.84 -5.03
CA ARG A 482 10.75 -12.29 -3.87
C ARG A 482 11.74 -11.21 -3.42
N TYR A 483 12.42 -10.58 -4.36
CA TYR A 483 13.37 -9.51 -4.11
C TYR A 483 12.71 -8.27 -3.49
N LYS A 484 11.51 -7.91 -3.95
CA LYS A 484 10.72 -6.77 -3.50
C LYS A 484 10.45 -6.74 -2.00
N ALA A 485 10.31 -7.91 -1.37
CA ALA A 485 10.09 -7.98 0.08
C ALA A 485 11.25 -7.38 0.89
N GLY A 486 12.49 -7.55 0.42
CA GLY A 486 13.70 -6.95 1.02
C GLY A 486 13.86 -5.46 0.75
N LEU A 487 13.23 -4.93 -0.31
CA LEU A 487 13.35 -3.51 -0.68
C LEU A 487 12.56 -2.57 0.23
N TRP A 488 11.63 -3.09 1.02
CA TRP A 488 10.79 -2.26 1.88
C TRP A 488 11.61 -1.42 2.87
N GLN A 489 12.68 -1.97 3.43
CA GLN A 489 13.57 -1.21 4.33
C GLN A 489 14.24 -0.06 3.58
N THR A 490 14.79 -0.32 2.39
CA THR A 490 15.43 0.71 1.55
C THR A 490 14.46 1.84 1.19
N VAL A 491 13.20 1.48 0.87
CA VAL A 491 12.14 2.46 0.56
C VAL A 491 11.83 3.34 1.77
N ARG A 492 11.71 2.75 2.96
CA ARG A 492 11.45 3.50 4.19
C ARG A 492 12.60 4.44 4.52
N ASP A 493 13.84 3.94 4.47
CA ASP A 493 15.02 4.73 4.81
C ASP A 493 15.20 5.92 3.85
N ALA A 494 14.91 5.72 2.55
CA ALA A 494 14.91 6.79 1.56
C ALA A 494 13.85 7.86 1.88
N TYR A 495 12.60 7.43 2.17
CA TYR A 495 11.53 8.34 2.56
C TYR A 495 11.85 9.09 3.84
N ASP A 496 12.26 8.39 4.89
CA ASP A 496 12.56 9.00 6.21
C ASP A 496 13.70 10.02 6.09
N THR A 497 14.71 9.73 5.26
CA THR A 497 15.82 10.64 4.97
C THR A 497 15.35 11.94 4.32
N LEU A 498 14.44 11.84 3.32
CA LEU A 498 13.85 13.03 2.70
C LEU A 498 12.93 13.80 3.65
N ALA A 499 12.08 13.09 4.37
CA ALA A 499 11.14 13.68 5.32
C ALA A 499 11.85 14.41 6.49
N ASP A 500 13.06 13.97 6.86
CA ASP A 500 13.86 14.68 7.87
C ASP A 500 14.43 16.02 7.35
N ARG A 501 14.57 16.18 6.02
CA ARG A 501 15.15 17.36 5.37
C ARG A 501 14.11 18.39 4.90
N HIS A 502 12.91 17.94 4.58
CA HIS A 502 11.85 18.77 4.00
C HIS A 502 10.65 18.94 4.93
N GLU A 503 9.87 20.01 4.76
CA GLU A 503 8.71 20.33 5.60
C GLU A 503 7.46 19.53 5.20
N VAL A 504 7.27 19.29 3.91
CA VAL A 504 6.10 18.61 3.35
C VAL A 504 6.54 17.58 2.32
N MET A 505 5.92 16.41 2.35
CA MET A 505 6.15 15.36 1.37
C MET A 505 4.96 15.22 0.43
N VAL A 506 5.21 15.14 -0.88
CA VAL A 506 4.20 14.81 -1.90
C VAL A 506 4.51 13.44 -2.48
N LEU A 507 3.67 12.46 -2.16
CA LEU A 507 3.86 11.08 -2.61
C LEU A 507 2.99 10.75 -3.81
N GLU A 508 3.47 9.84 -4.63
CA GLU A 508 2.73 9.28 -5.75
C GLU A 508 2.66 7.76 -5.66
N GLY A 509 1.44 7.20 -5.81
CA GLY A 509 1.22 5.76 -5.95
C GLY A 509 1.44 5.25 -7.37
N ALA A 510 1.45 3.93 -7.55
CA ALA A 510 1.54 3.27 -8.85
C ALA A 510 0.31 2.39 -9.11
N GLY A 511 -0.23 2.41 -10.34
CA GLY A 511 -1.46 1.69 -10.69
C GLY A 511 -2.65 2.10 -9.81
N SER A 512 -3.31 1.10 -9.20
CA SER A 512 -4.45 1.30 -8.31
C SER A 512 -4.24 0.57 -6.97
N PRO A 513 -4.61 1.17 -5.82
CA PRO A 513 -4.63 0.47 -4.55
C PRO A 513 -5.76 -0.58 -4.47
N GLY A 514 -6.68 -0.59 -5.44
CA GLY A 514 -7.77 -1.54 -5.55
C GLY A 514 -7.38 -2.89 -6.17
N GLU A 515 -6.13 -3.08 -6.55
CA GLU A 515 -5.62 -4.34 -7.12
C GLU A 515 -5.38 -5.38 -6.02
N VAL A 516 -6.44 -6.08 -5.63
CA VAL A 516 -6.46 -7.00 -4.48
C VAL A 516 -5.43 -8.12 -4.56
N ASN A 517 -5.12 -8.60 -5.78
CA ASN A 517 -4.12 -9.63 -6.04
C ASN A 517 -2.67 -9.15 -5.76
N LEU A 518 -2.40 -7.84 -5.76
CA LEU A 518 -1.09 -7.25 -5.54
C LEU A 518 -0.89 -6.69 -4.13
N LYS A 519 -1.95 -6.59 -3.32
CA LYS A 519 -1.92 -5.97 -1.99
C LYS A 519 -0.84 -6.52 -1.06
N GLN A 520 -0.65 -7.85 -1.04
CA GLN A 520 0.33 -8.50 -0.16
C GLN A 520 1.78 -8.09 -0.46
N HIS A 521 2.04 -7.62 -1.68
CA HIS A 521 3.35 -7.19 -2.15
C HIS A 521 3.45 -5.68 -2.37
N ASP A 522 2.46 -4.93 -1.87
CA ASP A 522 2.45 -3.48 -2.01
C ASP A 522 3.59 -2.84 -1.20
N ILE A 523 4.37 -1.97 -1.85
CA ILE A 523 5.36 -1.09 -1.23
C ILE A 523 5.18 0.37 -1.68
N VAL A 524 4.19 0.65 -2.54
CA VAL A 524 4.10 1.93 -3.23
C VAL A 524 2.78 2.66 -2.98
N ASN A 525 1.69 1.94 -2.69
CA ASN A 525 0.37 2.53 -2.45
C ASN A 525 0.05 2.62 -0.96
N MET A 526 -0.89 1.81 -0.46
CA MET A 526 -1.42 1.97 0.90
C MET A 526 -0.41 1.65 2.00
N ARG A 527 0.52 0.73 1.77
CA ARG A 527 1.60 0.44 2.72
C ARG A 527 2.53 1.65 2.90
N MET A 528 2.84 2.36 1.79
CA MET A 528 3.65 3.58 1.83
C MET A 528 2.86 4.74 2.46
N ALA A 529 1.57 4.87 2.11
CA ALA A 529 0.68 5.85 2.73
C ALA A 529 0.59 5.68 4.25
N ALA A 530 0.51 4.44 4.73
CA ALA A 530 0.48 4.12 6.15
C ALA A 530 1.80 4.47 6.85
N HIS A 531 2.95 4.16 6.23
CA HIS A 531 4.27 4.54 6.77
C HIS A 531 4.42 6.06 6.89
N ALA A 532 4.08 6.78 5.81
CA ALA A 532 4.14 8.23 5.77
C ALA A 532 3.02 8.91 6.58
N GLN A 533 1.98 8.17 7.01
CA GLN A 533 0.72 8.71 7.55
C GLN A 533 0.14 9.79 6.65
N ALA A 534 0.20 9.54 5.35
CA ALA A 534 -0.18 10.50 4.33
C ALA A 534 -1.69 10.70 4.25
N SER A 535 -2.09 11.94 3.96
CA SER A 535 -3.43 12.26 3.52
C SER A 535 -3.59 11.84 2.06
N VAL A 536 -4.34 10.77 1.79
CA VAL A 536 -4.46 10.19 0.45
C VAL A 536 -5.58 10.87 -0.34
N LEU A 537 -5.29 11.35 -1.53
CA LEU A 537 -6.27 11.77 -2.54
C LEU A 537 -6.35 10.69 -3.61
N LEU A 538 -7.54 10.09 -3.77
CA LEU A 538 -7.76 9.11 -4.83
C LEU A 538 -8.27 9.82 -6.09
N VAL A 539 -7.53 9.66 -7.17
CA VAL A 539 -7.75 10.31 -8.48
C VAL A 539 -8.48 9.34 -9.40
N GLY A 540 -9.62 9.78 -9.93
CA GLY A 540 -10.38 9.06 -10.95
C GLY A 540 -10.33 9.78 -12.30
N ASP A 541 -10.14 9.03 -13.39
CA ASP A 541 -10.19 9.49 -14.76
C ASP A 541 -11.63 9.45 -15.30
N ILE A 542 -12.25 10.59 -15.51
CA ILE A 542 -13.65 10.66 -15.98
C ILE A 542 -13.78 10.43 -17.48
N ASP A 543 -12.72 10.64 -18.26
CA ASP A 543 -12.72 10.48 -19.72
C ASP A 543 -12.93 9.00 -20.13
N ARG A 544 -12.56 8.05 -19.23
CA ARG A 544 -12.77 6.60 -19.42
C ARG A 544 -14.20 6.15 -19.13
N GLY A 545 -15.06 7.01 -18.56
CA GLY A 545 -16.39 6.64 -18.09
C GLY A 545 -16.39 5.88 -16.77
N GLY A 546 -17.52 5.88 -16.05
CA GLY A 546 -17.71 5.13 -14.80
C GLY A 546 -16.82 5.56 -13.63
N VAL A 547 -16.34 6.81 -13.60
CA VAL A 547 -15.38 7.29 -12.60
C VAL A 547 -15.87 7.10 -11.16
N TYR A 548 -17.13 7.36 -10.87
CA TYR A 548 -17.67 7.21 -9.51
C TYR A 548 -17.79 5.74 -9.08
N ALA A 549 -18.10 4.84 -10.02
CA ALA A 549 -18.07 3.40 -9.77
C ALA A 549 -16.64 2.93 -9.48
N SER A 550 -15.64 3.44 -10.23
CA SER A 550 -14.23 3.13 -10.00
C SER A 550 -13.73 3.64 -8.64
N LEU A 551 -14.13 4.86 -8.23
CA LEU A 551 -13.80 5.42 -6.93
C LEU A 551 -14.41 4.58 -5.79
N LEU A 552 -15.71 4.26 -5.87
CA LEU A 552 -16.39 3.44 -4.88
C LEU A 552 -15.86 2.01 -4.85
N GLY A 553 -15.63 1.38 -6.01
CA GLY A 553 -15.07 0.04 -6.11
C GLY A 553 -13.68 -0.04 -5.50
N THR A 554 -12.80 0.93 -5.79
CA THR A 554 -11.49 1.02 -5.15
C THR A 554 -11.62 1.17 -3.64
N TRP A 555 -12.48 2.07 -3.14
CA TRP A 555 -12.72 2.24 -1.72
C TRP A 555 -13.24 0.95 -1.04
N MET A 556 -14.10 0.20 -1.70
CA MET A 556 -14.62 -1.07 -1.16
C MET A 556 -13.53 -2.12 -0.98
N THR A 557 -12.50 -2.13 -1.83
CA THR A 557 -11.36 -3.07 -1.73
C THR A 557 -10.34 -2.68 -0.66
N LEU A 558 -10.38 -1.44 -0.14
CA LEU A 558 -9.49 -0.98 0.91
C LEU A 558 -9.92 -1.50 2.29
N GLU A 559 -8.94 -1.80 3.14
CA GLU A 559 -9.15 -2.14 4.54
C GLU A 559 -9.55 -0.90 5.37
N GLN A 560 -10.08 -1.12 6.58
CA GLN A 560 -10.56 -0.02 7.42
C GLN A 560 -9.44 0.99 7.75
N GLN A 561 -8.23 0.52 8.02
CA GLN A 561 -7.09 1.39 8.31
C GLN A 561 -6.67 2.18 7.07
N GLU A 562 -6.65 1.53 5.89
CA GLU A 562 -6.35 2.18 4.62
C GLU A 562 -7.39 3.27 4.27
N ARG A 563 -8.69 2.98 4.51
CA ARG A 563 -9.77 3.96 4.31
C ARG A 563 -9.62 5.19 5.20
N SER A 564 -9.08 5.05 6.40
CA SER A 564 -8.87 6.17 7.32
C SER A 564 -7.83 7.19 6.82
N LEU A 565 -6.96 6.78 5.90
CA LEU A 565 -5.98 7.64 5.25
C LEU A 565 -6.56 8.45 4.09
N LEU A 566 -7.73 8.04 3.55
CA LEU A 566 -8.35 8.77 2.44
C LEU A 566 -8.89 10.13 2.92
N ALA A 567 -8.35 11.20 2.36
CA ALA A 567 -8.71 12.58 2.67
C ALA A 567 -9.77 13.12 1.72
N GLY A 568 -9.80 12.65 0.47
CA GLY A 568 -10.72 13.14 -0.56
C GLY A 568 -10.60 12.43 -1.89
N TRP A 569 -11.56 12.72 -2.76
CA TRP A 569 -11.59 12.27 -4.15
C TRP A 569 -11.22 13.43 -5.07
N LEU A 570 -10.50 13.14 -6.14
CA LEU A 570 -10.26 14.05 -7.25
C LEU A 570 -10.81 13.41 -8.53
N VAL A 571 -11.63 14.15 -9.25
CA VAL A 571 -12.09 13.79 -10.59
C VAL A 571 -11.22 14.52 -11.60
N ASN A 572 -10.50 13.80 -12.44
CA ASN A 572 -9.54 14.37 -13.37
C ASN A 572 -9.98 14.20 -14.83
N LYS A 573 -9.39 15.00 -15.72
CA LYS A 573 -9.63 15.00 -17.17
C LYS A 573 -11.07 15.33 -17.55
N PHE A 574 -11.72 16.20 -16.80
CA PHE A 574 -13.11 16.58 -17.05
C PHE A 574 -13.23 17.55 -18.25
N ARG A 575 -14.29 17.35 -19.03
CA ARG A 575 -14.66 18.22 -20.14
C ARG A 575 -16.12 18.65 -19.99
N GLY A 576 -16.38 19.91 -19.79
CA GLY A 576 -17.71 20.45 -19.66
C GLY A 576 -17.94 21.27 -18.40
N ASP A 577 -19.20 21.40 -17.99
CA ASP A 577 -19.59 22.11 -16.77
C ASP A 577 -19.61 21.17 -15.55
N ALA A 578 -18.73 21.42 -14.61
CA ALA A 578 -18.56 20.59 -13.41
C ALA A 578 -19.81 20.59 -12.50
N SER A 579 -20.71 21.56 -12.61
CA SER A 579 -21.95 21.63 -11.81
C SER A 579 -22.87 20.41 -12.05
N PHE A 580 -22.81 19.80 -13.22
CA PHE A 580 -23.57 18.57 -13.52
C PHE A 580 -23.11 17.35 -12.71
N LEU A 581 -21.95 17.40 -12.08
CA LEU A 581 -21.41 16.31 -11.28
C LEU A 581 -21.86 16.35 -9.80
N GLU A 582 -22.47 17.44 -9.34
CA GLU A 582 -22.89 17.63 -7.95
C GLU A 582 -23.76 16.49 -7.38
N PRO A 583 -24.78 15.95 -8.11
CA PRO A 583 -25.54 14.82 -7.58
C PRO A 583 -24.69 13.56 -7.33
N ALA A 584 -23.71 13.32 -8.21
CA ALA A 584 -22.78 12.18 -8.06
C ALA A 584 -21.77 12.43 -6.93
N HIS A 585 -21.33 13.67 -6.71
CA HIS A 585 -20.50 14.06 -5.56
C HIS A 585 -21.25 13.83 -4.24
N ALA A 586 -22.52 14.25 -4.18
CA ALA A 586 -23.38 14.02 -3.02
C ALA A 586 -23.55 12.53 -2.73
N TYR A 587 -23.79 11.71 -3.77
CA TYR A 587 -23.92 10.26 -3.65
C TYR A 587 -22.64 9.60 -3.08
N VAL A 588 -21.48 9.89 -3.65
CA VAL A 588 -20.20 9.33 -3.18
C VAL A 588 -19.91 9.77 -1.74
N ARG A 589 -20.15 11.04 -1.42
CA ARG A 589 -19.99 11.55 -0.06
C ARG A 589 -20.94 10.87 0.93
N GLN A 590 -22.19 10.65 0.55
CA GLN A 590 -23.15 9.94 1.37
C GLN A 590 -22.74 8.48 1.60
N ALA A 591 -22.25 7.80 0.56
CA ALA A 591 -21.84 6.40 0.63
C ALA A 591 -20.55 6.17 1.45
N THR A 592 -19.62 7.13 1.45
CA THR A 592 -18.27 6.92 2.01
C THR A 592 -17.92 7.85 3.16
N GLY A 593 -18.63 8.95 3.34
CA GLY A 593 -18.27 10.04 4.26
C GLY A 593 -17.12 10.92 3.76
N ILE A 594 -16.53 10.63 2.58
CA ILE A 594 -15.35 11.30 2.04
C ILE A 594 -15.78 12.31 0.97
N PRO A 595 -15.32 13.59 1.02
CA PRO A 595 -15.71 14.62 0.05
C PRO A 595 -14.97 14.46 -1.28
N VAL A 596 -15.59 14.90 -2.38
CA VAL A 596 -14.88 15.25 -3.62
C VAL A 596 -14.26 16.64 -3.40
N LEU A 597 -12.93 16.71 -3.48
CA LEU A 597 -12.16 17.91 -3.22
C LEU A 597 -11.84 18.72 -4.48
N GLY A 598 -12.10 18.16 -5.65
CA GLY A 598 -11.90 18.90 -6.89
C GLY A 598 -12.26 18.13 -8.15
N VAL A 599 -12.51 18.90 -9.21
CA VAL A 599 -12.73 18.42 -10.57
C VAL A 599 -11.74 19.15 -11.46
N THR A 600 -10.66 18.49 -11.87
CA THR A 600 -9.63 19.11 -12.71
C THR A 600 -9.99 18.93 -14.19
N PRO A 601 -9.91 20.02 -15.00
CA PRO A 601 -10.24 19.94 -16.40
C PRO A 601 -9.21 19.13 -17.18
N TRP A 602 -9.58 18.70 -18.39
CA TRP A 602 -8.63 18.15 -19.35
C TRP A 602 -7.60 19.24 -19.73
N LEU A 603 -6.36 18.98 -19.33
CA LEU A 603 -5.26 19.91 -19.56
C LEU A 603 -4.76 19.78 -21.00
N ARG A 604 -4.95 20.84 -21.80
CA ARG A 604 -4.43 20.92 -23.18
C ARG A 604 -3.22 21.84 -23.22
N ASN A 605 -2.25 21.51 -24.07
CA ASN A 605 -1.09 22.35 -24.37
C ASN A 605 -0.22 22.69 -23.13
N ILE A 606 -0.16 21.75 -22.18
CA ILE A 606 0.81 21.82 -21.09
C ILE A 606 2.03 21.01 -21.54
N ASN A 607 3.11 21.72 -21.89
CA ASN A 607 4.37 21.11 -22.32
C ASN A 607 5.13 20.59 -21.08
N ILE A 608 4.57 19.62 -20.39
CA ILE A 608 5.19 18.91 -19.27
C ILE A 608 5.48 17.50 -19.77
N PRO A 609 6.70 16.99 -19.62
CA PRO A 609 7.05 15.61 -19.96
C PRO A 609 6.16 14.62 -19.21
N ASP A 610 5.43 13.79 -19.95
CA ASP A 610 4.53 12.77 -19.39
C ASP A 610 5.27 11.42 -19.26
N GLU A 611 4.76 10.56 -18.41
CA GLU A 611 5.35 9.24 -18.18
C GLU A 611 4.95 8.24 -19.27
N ASP A 612 3.73 8.36 -19.81
CA ASP A 612 3.14 7.43 -20.76
C ASP A 612 2.93 8.04 -22.14
N MET A 613 3.23 7.26 -23.18
CA MET A 613 3.12 7.66 -24.57
C MET A 613 1.67 7.78 -25.08
N ALA A 614 0.72 7.14 -24.41
CA ALA A 614 -0.68 7.07 -24.86
C ALA A 614 -1.40 8.43 -24.98
N GLY A 615 -0.89 9.43 -24.27
CA GLY A 615 -1.43 10.80 -24.28
C GLY A 615 -0.93 11.70 -25.42
N PHE A 616 0.06 11.26 -26.22
CA PHE A 616 0.66 12.12 -27.25
C PHE A 616 -0.09 12.03 -28.59
N PRO A 617 -0.62 13.15 -29.13
CA PRO A 617 -1.38 13.17 -30.38
C PRO A 617 -0.59 12.64 -31.59
N TRP A 618 0.73 12.89 -31.63
CA TRP A 618 1.59 12.45 -32.72
C TRP A 618 1.85 10.92 -32.70
N SER A 619 1.53 10.25 -31.60
CA SER A 619 1.67 8.78 -31.49
C SER A 619 0.46 8.02 -32.06
N GLN A 620 -0.60 8.69 -32.48
CA GLN A 620 -1.77 8.10 -33.13
C GLN A 620 -1.51 7.78 -34.61
N ALA A 621 -2.51 7.24 -35.32
CA ALA A 621 -2.34 6.80 -36.70
C ALA A 621 -1.65 7.85 -37.60
N ALA A 622 -0.69 7.38 -38.42
CA ALA A 622 0.11 8.26 -39.26
C ALA A 622 -0.74 8.85 -40.39
N ASP A 623 -0.75 10.17 -40.50
CA ASP A 623 -1.23 10.87 -41.70
C ASP A 623 -0.14 10.78 -42.77
N THR A 624 -0.33 9.93 -43.78
CA THR A 624 0.60 9.71 -44.90
C THR A 624 0.38 10.65 -46.07
N THR A 625 -0.60 11.56 -45.99
CA THR A 625 -0.83 12.58 -47.03
C THR A 625 0.39 13.50 -47.15
N PRO A 626 0.67 14.09 -48.36
CA PRO A 626 1.74 15.07 -48.49
C PRO A 626 1.56 16.21 -47.47
N PRO A 627 2.63 16.69 -46.80
CA PRO A 627 2.51 17.80 -45.87
C PRO A 627 2.04 19.08 -46.57
N PRO A 628 1.32 19.94 -45.84
CA PRO A 628 1.00 21.28 -46.36
C PRO A 628 2.27 22.05 -46.76
N PRO A 629 2.19 22.98 -47.72
CA PRO A 629 3.34 23.79 -48.13
C PRO A 629 3.98 24.50 -46.91
N GLY A 630 5.28 24.39 -46.78
CA GLY A 630 6.04 25.05 -45.71
C GLY A 630 6.12 24.26 -44.41
N ILE A 631 5.47 23.10 -44.28
CA ILE A 631 5.54 22.21 -43.11
C ILE A 631 6.66 21.18 -43.31
N LEU A 632 7.50 21.03 -42.29
CA LEU A 632 8.54 20.00 -42.27
C LEU A 632 7.92 18.68 -41.77
N ASP A 633 7.94 17.61 -42.56
CA ASP A 633 7.44 16.30 -42.22
C ASP A 633 8.53 15.45 -41.57
N ILE A 634 8.33 15.08 -40.31
CA ILE A 634 9.25 14.28 -39.52
C ILE A 634 8.57 12.96 -39.15
N ALA A 635 9.13 11.85 -39.64
CA ALA A 635 8.70 10.50 -39.33
C ALA A 635 9.55 9.90 -38.19
N VAL A 636 8.93 9.57 -37.08
CA VAL A 636 9.56 8.85 -35.96
C VAL A 636 9.26 7.37 -36.11
N VAL A 637 10.26 6.57 -36.37
CA VAL A 637 10.14 5.11 -36.45
C VAL A 637 9.96 4.58 -35.01
N MET A 638 8.87 3.87 -34.76
CA MET A 638 8.47 3.43 -33.42
C MET A 638 8.91 1.98 -33.18
N PRO A 639 10.08 1.73 -32.56
CA PRO A 639 10.42 0.39 -32.10
C PRO A 639 9.49 -0.10 -30.99
N ARG A 640 9.44 -1.42 -30.78
CA ARG A 640 8.53 -2.00 -29.76
C ARG A 640 8.88 -1.57 -28.32
N HIS A 641 10.20 -1.37 -28.06
CA HIS A 641 10.70 -0.99 -26.73
C HIS A 641 11.23 0.45 -26.71
N VAL A 642 10.51 1.37 -27.38
CA VAL A 642 10.90 2.78 -27.40
C VAL A 642 11.10 3.31 -25.98
N SER A 643 12.19 4.05 -25.76
CA SER A 643 12.52 4.70 -24.49
C SER A 643 12.78 6.19 -24.70
N ASN A 644 12.54 6.98 -23.65
CA ASN A 644 12.75 8.43 -23.66
C ASN A 644 12.06 9.14 -24.86
N PHE A 645 10.85 8.68 -25.21
CA PHE A 645 10.07 9.24 -26.32
C PHE A 645 9.73 10.73 -26.09
N THR A 646 9.90 11.24 -24.88
CA THR A 646 9.77 12.66 -24.55
C THR A 646 10.75 13.55 -25.30
N ASP A 647 11.84 13.02 -25.85
CA ASP A 647 12.76 13.74 -26.74
C ASP A 647 12.02 14.37 -27.94
N MET A 648 10.90 13.76 -28.36
CA MET A 648 10.11 14.21 -29.51
C MET A 648 9.08 15.30 -29.17
N THR A 649 8.75 15.48 -27.89
CA THR A 649 7.70 16.41 -27.47
C THR A 649 7.94 17.86 -27.89
N PRO A 650 9.16 18.42 -27.78
CA PRO A 650 9.43 19.78 -28.22
C PRO A 650 9.31 19.97 -29.74
N LEU A 651 9.60 18.94 -30.54
CA LEU A 651 9.39 18.98 -31.99
C LEU A 651 7.91 18.95 -32.35
N ALA A 652 7.09 18.20 -31.62
CA ALA A 652 5.65 18.14 -31.81
C ALA A 652 4.92 19.47 -31.48
N ALA A 653 5.55 20.30 -30.66
CA ALA A 653 5.00 21.61 -30.29
C ALA A 653 5.24 22.68 -31.36
N GLU A 654 6.18 22.46 -32.30
CA GLU A 654 6.49 23.45 -33.34
C GLU A 654 5.39 23.53 -34.41
N PRO A 655 4.83 24.68 -34.69
CA PRO A 655 3.67 24.84 -35.62
C PRO A 655 4.06 24.60 -37.08
N ASP A 656 5.35 24.62 -37.41
CA ASP A 656 5.87 24.42 -38.76
C ASP A 656 6.46 22.99 -38.95
N VAL A 657 6.16 22.09 -38.00
CA VAL A 657 6.55 20.68 -38.02
C VAL A 657 5.30 19.81 -37.96
N ARG A 658 5.23 18.81 -38.83
CA ARG A 658 4.33 17.67 -38.72
C ARG A 658 5.13 16.48 -38.19
N LEU A 659 4.98 16.15 -36.92
CA LEU A 659 5.59 14.97 -36.31
C LEU A 659 4.60 13.80 -36.37
N ARG A 660 5.03 12.62 -36.83
CA ARG A 660 4.17 11.43 -36.92
C ARG A 660 4.90 10.15 -36.59
N ALA A 661 4.21 9.21 -35.96
CA ALA A 661 4.73 7.89 -35.64
C ALA A 661 4.60 6.95 -36.85
N VAL A 662 5.65 6.21 -37.13
CA VAL A 662 5.69 5.16 -38.17
C VAL A 662 5.88 3.82 -37.48
N ARG A 663 4.86 2.99 -37.49
CA ARG A 663 4.86 1.65 -36.89
C ARG A 663 4.91 0.53 -37.91
N ARG A 664 4.42 0.80 -39.13
CA ARG A 664 4.31 -0.16 -40.24
C ARG A 664 4.78 0.53 -41.54
N ALA A 665 5.13 -0.28 -42.52
CA ALA A 665 5.59 0.21 -43.82
C ALA A 665 4.56 1.14 -44.49
N GLU A 666 3.27 0.87 -44.31
CA GLU A 666 2.16 1.70 -44.84
C GLU A 666 2.07 3.09 -44.22
N ASP A 667 2.61 3.29 -43.01
CA ASP A 667 2.65 4.58 -42.31
C ASP A 667 3.80 5.48 -42.82
N TRP A 668 4.64 5.03 -43.77
CA TRP A 668 5.89 5.70 -44.14
C TRP A 668 5.67 7.07 -44.79
N GLY A 669 4.82 7.19 -45.78
CA GLY A 669 4.60 8.42 -46.54
C GLY A 669 5.85 8.93 -47.25
N GLN A 670 6.09 10.24 -47.23
CA GLN A 670 7.23 10.92 -47.84
C GLN A 670 7.89 11.89 -46.86
N PRO A 671 8.57 11.38 -45.80
CA PRO A 671 9.16 12.25 -44.80
C PRO A 671 10.37 13.02 -45.32
N HIS A 672 10.54 14.26 -44.83
CA HIS A 672 11.77 15.02 -45.03
C HIS A 672 12.88 14.50 -44.09
N VAL A 673 12.48 14.14 -42.85
CA VAL A 673 13.37 13.63 -41.81
C VAL A 673 12.83 12.32 -41.26
N VAL A 674 13.73 11.36 -41.02
CA VAL A 674 13.42 10.13 -40.28
C VAL A 674 14.21 10.12 -38.98
N ILE A 675 13.51 9.91 -37.85
CA ILE A 675 14.14 9.78 -36.55
C ILE A 675 14.04 8.33 -36.06
N LEU A 676 15.17 7.74 -35.68
CA LEU A 676 15.26 6.50 -34.91
C LEU A 676 15.45 6.87 -33.44
N PRO A 677 14.42 6.74 -32.59
CA PRO A 677 14.49 7.14 -31.19
C PRO A 677 15.30 6.14 -30.33
N GLY A 678 15.46 6.46 -29.07
CA GLY A 678 16.01 5.55 -28.09
C GLY A 678 15.15 4.29 -27.92
N THR A 679 15.83 3.17 -27.69
CA THR A 679 15.17 1.89 -27.35
C THR A 679 15.92 1.17 -26.24
N LYS A 680 15.19 0.38 -25.48
CA LYS A 680 15.73 -0.46 -24.40
C LYS A 680 16.29 -1.80 -24.91
N SER A 681 15.91 -2.22 -26.10
CA SER A 681 16.26 -3.54 -26.67
C SER A 681 16.70 -3.38 -28.14
N VAL A 682 17.92 -2.90 -28.34
CA VAL A 682 18.41 -2.50 -29.65
C VAL A 682 18.44 -3.66 -30.65
N ALA A 683 18.97 -4.82 -30.24
CA ALA A 683 19.08 -6.00 -31.10
C ALA A 683 17.71 -6.55 -31.52
N ALA A 684 16.77 -6.68 -30.56
CA ALA A 684 15.43 -7.21 -30.80
C ALA A 684 14.60 -6.25 -31.67
N ASP A 685 14.67 -4.96 -31.39
CA ASP A 685 13.94 -3.94 -32.14
C ASP A 685 14.49 -3.79 -33.58
N LEU A 686 15.82 -3.89 -33.77
CA LEU A 686 16.41 -3.88 -35.12
C LEU A 686 15.98 -5.12 -35.93
N ALA A 687 15.90 -6.29 -35.31
CA ALA A 687 15.34 -7.49 -35.92
C ALA A 687 13.89 -7.30 -36.33
N ALA A 688 13.06 -6.69 -35.44
CA ALA A 688 11.67 -6.39 -35.75
C ALA A 688 11.53 -5.38 -36.91
N LEU A 689 12.32 -4.31 -36.92
CA LEU A 689 12.32 -3.33 -38.02
C LEU A 689 12.69 -3.99 -39.40
N ARG A 690 13.55 -4.98 -39.38
CA ARG A 690 13.87 -5.77 -40.61
C ARG A 690 12.67 -6.65 -41.01
N ALA A 691 12.06 -7.35 -40.07
CA ALA A 691 10.95 -8.23 -40.34
C ALA A 691 9.70 -7.44 -40.84
N ASP A 692 9.50 -6.24 -40.34
CA ASP A 692 8.38 -5.36 -40.69
C ASP A 692 8.66 -4.51 -41.95
N GLY A 693 9.83 -4.67 -42.60
CA GLY A 693 10.25 -3.94 -43.82
C GLY A 693 10.60 -2.48 -43.60
N LEU A 694 10.59 -1.99 -42.36
CA LEU A 694 10.94 -0.61 -42.01
C LEU A 694 12.44 -0.31 -42.20
N ALA A 695 13.31 -1.29 -41.90
CA ALA A 695 14.74 -1.16 -42.09
C ALA A 695 15.11 -0.86 -43.55
N GLU A 696 14.41 -1.49 -44.50
CA GLU A 696 14.62 -1.25 -45.95
C GLU A 696 14.15 0.13 -46.38
N LEU A 697 13.04 0.63 -45.80
CA LEU A 697 12.55 1.99 -46.05
C LEU A 697 13.51 3.06 -45.52
N ILE A 698 14.12 2.83 -44.34
CA ILE A 698 15.14 3.71 -43.77
C ILE A 698 16.37 3.74 -44.68
N CYS A 699 16.87 2.58 -45.15
CA CYS A 699 18.00 2.49 -46.04
C CYS A 699 17.71 3.18 -47.40
N ARG A 700 16.52 3.01 -47.96
CA ARG A 700 16.08 3.70 -49.18
C ARG A 700 15.99 5.21 -49.01
N HIS A 701 15.51 5.70 -47.84
CA HIS A 701 15.49 7.12 -47.52
C HIS A 701 16.91 7.68 -47.45
N ALA A 702 17.85 7.00 -46.79
CA ALA A 702 19.24 7.36 -46.71
C ALA A 702 19.96 7.36 -48.10
N ALA A 703 19.62 6.39 -48.95
CA ALA A 703 20.15 6.30 -50.31
C ALA A 703 19.69 7.45 -51.23
N ARG A 704 18.58 8.09 -50.93
CA ARG A 704 18.06 9.30 -51.58
C ARG A 704 18.53 10.59 -50.93
N ASP A 705 19.58 10.48 -50.09
CA ASP A 705 20.15 11.60 -49.33
C ASP A 705 19.14 12.30 -48.38
N GLY A 706 18.13 11.55 -47.85
CA GLY A 706 17.19 12.00 -46.87
C GLY A 706 17.80 12.20 -45.49
N TRP A 707 17.28 13.13 -44.72
CA TRP A 707 17.74 13.39 -43.34
C TRP A 707 17.44 12.25 -42.39
N LEU A 708 18.47 11.80 -41.65
CA LEU A 708 18.35 10.80 -40.59
C LEU A 708 18.87 11.33 -39.25
N LEU A 709 18.16 11.05 -38.17
CA LEU A 709 18.62 11.27 -36.79
C LEU A 709 18.45 10.00 -35.98
N GLY A 710 19.57 9.46 -35.45
CA GLY A 710 19.53 8.36 -34.49
C GLY A 710 19.83 8.83 -33.08
N ILE A 711 18.93 8.52 -32.11
CA ILE A 711 19.11 8.88 -30.70
C ILE A 711 19.35 7.61 -29.89
N CYS A 712 20.42 7.54 -29.11
CA CYS A 712 20.79 6.44 -28.22
C CYS A 712 20.78 5.06 -28.93
N GLY A 713 19.81 4.18 -28.70
CA GLY A 713 19.64 2.95 -29.44
C GLY A 713 19.51 3.16 -30.94
N GLY A 714 18.92 4.26 -31.39
CA GLY A 714 18.83 4.65 -32.78
C GLY A 714 20.21 4.96 -33.38
N LEU A 715 21.14 5.59 -32.66
CA LEU A 715 22.54 5.76 -33.04
C LEU A 715 23.19 4.39 -33.29
N GLN A 716 23.01 3.47 -32.32
CA GLN A 716 23.60 2.13 -32.41
C GLN A 716 23.06 1.34 -33.62
N MET A 717 21.79 1.47 -33.94
CA MET A 717 21.15 0.87 -35.12
C MET A 717 21.72 1.40 -36.44
N LEU A 718 22.08 2.69 -36.51
CA LEU A 718 22.62 3.30 -37.72
C LEU A 718 24.05 2.81 -38.06
N GLY A 719 24.78 2.27 -37.09
CA GLY A 719 26.14 1.77 -37.21
C GLY A 719 26.26 0.54 -38.10
N ARG A 720 27.52 0.09 -38.32
CA ARG A 720 27.86 -1.14 -39.05
C ARG A 720 27.53 -2.40 -38.24
N ALA A 721 27.88 -2.37 -36.96
CA ALA A 721 27.71 -3.52 -36.09
C ALA A 721 27.42 -3.09 -34.64
N ILE A 722 26.70 -3.97 -33.95
CA ILE A 722 26.48 -3.92 -32.52
C ILE A 722 27.10 -5.18 -31.93
N LEU A 723 28.17 -5.02 -31.16
CA LEU A 723 28.88 -6.11 -30.49
C LEU A 723 28.34 -6.30 -29.06
N ASP A 724 27.98 -7.52 -28.74
CA ASP A 724 27.46 -7.90 -27.39
C ASP A 724 28.27 -9.10 -26.86
N PRO A 725 29.54 -8.89 -26.50
CA PRO A 725 30.41 -9.99 -26.05
C PRO A 725 29.96 -10.58 -24.70
N LEU A 726 29.13 -9.88 -23.94
CA LEU A 726 28.66 -10.29 -22.63
C LEU A 726 27.23 -10.84 -22.66
N GLY A 727 26.57 -10.83 -23.83
CA GLY A 727 25.16 -11.30 -23.93
C GLY A 727 24.17 -10.48 -23.14
N LEU A 728 24.37 -9.16 -23.09
CA LEU A 728 23.50 -8.26 -22.28
C LEU A 728 22.13 -8.05 -22.89
N GLU A 729 22.05 -8.01 -24.23
CA GLU A 729 20.79 -7.82 -24.98
C GLU A 729 20.55 -8.90 -26.03
N SER A 730 21.59 -9.60 -26.50
CA SER A 730 21.50 -10.57 -27.60
C SER A 730 22.23 -11.86 -27.28
N ALA A 731 21.66 -12.99 -27.71
CA ALA A 731 22.34 -14.28 -27.67
C ALA A 731 23.49 -14.36 -28.69
N ALA A 732 23.48 -13.52 -29.73
CA ALA A 732 24.53 -13.44 -30.73
C ALA A 732 25.61 -12.42 -30.30
N PRO A 733 26.90 -12.74 -30.34
CA PRO A 733 27.95 -11.83 -29.90
C PRO A 733 28.10 -10.60 -30.80
N SER A 734 27.51 -10.60 -31.98
CA SER A 734 27.49 -9.49 -32.92
C SER A 734 26.17 -9.47 -33.72
N VAL A 735 25.56 -8.30 -33.82
CA VAL A 735 24.38 -8.05 -34.66
C VAL A 735 24.73 -7.00 -35.70
N PRO A 736 24.54 -7.26 -37.02
CA PRO A 736 24.78 -6.24 -38.05
C PRO A 736 23.82 -5.06 -37.84
N GLY A 737 24.32 -3.82 -37.85
CA GLY A 737 23.53 -2.60 -37.87
C GLY A 737 22.89 -2.35 -39.24
N LEU A 738 22.40 -1.14 -39.49
CA LEU A 738 21.86 -0.71 -40.77
C LEU A 738 23.00 -0.34 -41.76
N GLY A 739 24.24 -0.17 -41.29
CA GLY A 739 25.40 0.16 -42.09
C GLY A 739 25.36 1.56 -42.74
N LEU A 740 24.58 2.47 -42.17
CA LEU A 740 24.37 3.82 -42.72
C LEU A 740 25.41 4.84 -42.24
N MET A 741 26.09 4.52 -41.13
CA MET A 741 27.18 5.32 -40.57
C MET A 741 28.37 4.43 -40.20
N ASP A 742 29.57 4.98 -40.29
CA ASP A 742 30.83 4.32 -39.98
C ASP A 742 31.05 4.26 -38.46
N LEU A 743 30.14 3.59 -37.77
CA LEU A 743 30.09 3.43 -36.32
C LEU A 743 30.05 1.95 -35.95
N GLU A 744 30.69 1.61 -34.84
CA GLU A 744 30.60 0.28 -34.24
C GLU A 744 30.35 0.45 -32.73
N SER A 745 29.28 -0.14 -32.24
CA SER A 745 28.89 -0.05 -30.82
C SER A 745 29.18 -1.36 -30.11
N THR A 746 29.90 -1.33 -28.99
CA THR A 746 30.20 -2.51 -28.16
C THR A 746 29.49 -2.33 -26.82
N PHE A 747 28.59 -3.26 -26.45
CA PHE A 747 27.93 -3.25 -25.15
C PHE A 747 28.93 -3.59 -24.04
N ALA A 748 28.83 -2.88 -22.93
CA ALA A 748 29.59 -3.08 -21.71
C ALA A 748 28.67 -3.25 -20.51
N ALA A 749 29.16 -3.94 -19.46
CA ALA A 749 28.41 -4.14 -18.23
C ALA A 749 28.12 -2.80 -17.54
N ASP A 750 29.05 -1.88 -17.58
CA ASP A 750 28.91 -0.56 -17.03
C ASP A 750 27.99 0.31 -17.89
N LYS A 751 27.12 1.05 -17.23
CA LYS A 751 26.17 1.97 -17.87
C LYS A 751 26.70 3.39 -17.78
N THR A 752 26.71 4.09 -18.90
CA THR A 752 27.01 5.52 -18.93
C THR A 752 25.80 6.30 -18.44
N LEU A 753 25.97 7.07 -17.36
CA LEU A 753 24.96 7.92 -16.73
C LEU A 753 25.57 9.31 -16.52
N VAL A 754 25.32 10.25 -17.44
CA VAL A 754 25.94 11.58 -17.41
C VAL A 754 24.92 12.67 -17.67
N SER A 755 24.83 13.63 -16.76
CA SER A 755 24.11 14.89 -17.00
C SER A 755 25.01 15.83 -17.81
N VAL A 756 24.54 16.29 -18.97
CA VAL A 756 25.30 17.15 -19.90
C VAL A 756 24.71 18.56 -19.86
N ARG A 757 25.36 19.45 -19.14
CA ARG A 757 24.89 20.84 -19.03
C ARG A 757 25.08 21.61 -20.31
N ARG A 758 26.22 21.37 -21.02
CA ARG A 758 26.56 22.03 -22.30
C ARG A 758 27.34 21.07 -23.19
N ALA A 759 26.96 21.05 -24.44
CA ALA A 759 27.67 20.34 -25.49
C ALA A 759 27.82 21.28 -26.72
N ALA A 760 29.02 21.30 -27.31
CA ALA A 760 29.27 22.00 -28.54
C ALA A 760 28.61 21.25 -29.71
N THR A 761 28.07 22.00 -30.67
CA THR A 761 27.37 21.50 -31.84
C THR A 761 27.97 22.13 -33.12
N PRO A 762 27.75 21.57 -34.31
CA PRO A 762 28.19 22.22 -35.57
C PRO A 762 27.33 23.47 -35.90
N LEU A 763 26.24 23.70 -35.17
CA LEU A 763 25.41 24.89 -35.30
C LEU A 763 25.95 25.99 -34.37
N PRO A 764 25.65 27.29 -34.62
CA PRO A 764 26.16 28.39 -33.80
C PRO A 764 25.44 28.50 -32.41
N VAL A 765 25.06 27.38 -31.85
CA VAL A 765 24.34 27.24 -30.57
C VAL A 765 24.86 26.03 -29.80
N MET A 766 24.81 26.11 -28.50
CA MET A 766 25.07 24.98 -27.60
C MET A 766 23.76 24.25 -27.33
N THR A 767 23.87 22.99 -26.89
CA THR A 767 22.72 22.23 -26.33
C THR A 767 23.11 21.54 -25.03
N GLY A 768 22.13 20.97 -24.34
CA GLY A 768 22.33 20.18 -23.13
C GLY A 768 21.44 18.94 -23.14
N GLY A 769 21.47 18.17 -22.06
CA GLY A 769 20.68 16.96 -21.91
C GLY A 769 21.31 15.95 -20.98
N TYR A 770 21.15 14.68 -21.28
CA TYR A 770 21.77 13.59 -20.50
C TYR A 770 22.06 12.38 -21.37
N GLU A 771 23.06 11.60 -20.98
CA GLU A 771 23.41 10.33 -21.61
C GLU A 771 23.02 9.17 -20.68
N ILE A 772 22.37 8.15 -21.25
CA ILE A 772 21.90 6.98 -20.53
C ILE A 772 21.93 5.75 -21.46
N HIS A 773 23.06 5.06 -21.52
CA HIS A 773 23.24 3.93 -22.43
C HIS A 773 24.24 2.90 -21.90
N HIS A 774 24.16 1.67 -22.42
CA HIS A 774 25.20 0.66 -22.28
C HIS A 774 26.17 0.73 -23.46
N GLY A 775 27.45 0.51 -23.14
CA GLY A 775 28.50 0.35 -24.15
C GLY A 775 29.10 1.66 -24.68
N HIS A 776 30.07 1.47 -25.57
CA HIS A 776 30.85 2.53 -26.17
C HIS A 776 30.75 2.41 -27.69
N THR A 777 30.78 3.55 -28.39
CA THR A 777 30.76 3.59 -29.84
C THR A 777 32.08 4.13 -30.35
N SER A 778 32.79 3.33 -31.19
CA SER A 778 33.92 3.75 -31.98
C SER A 778 33.45 4.23 -33.34
N HIS A 779 34.23 5.11 -33.98
CA HIS A 779 33.92 5.66 -35.27
C HIS A 779 35.08 5.53 -36.23
N GLY A 780 34.77 5.29 -37.49
CA GLY A 780 35.75 5.38 -38.60
C GLY A 780 35.82 6.79 -39.20
N PRO A 781 36.69 6.98 -40.20
CA PRO A 781 37.03 8.31 -40.72
C PRO A 781 35.86 9.05 -41.39
N SER A 782 34.82 8.36 -41.82
CA SER A 782 33.64 8.98 -42.46
C SER A 782 32.56 9.44 -41.49
N ALA A 783 32.72 9.18 -40.21
CA ALA A 783 31.82 9.68 -39.16
C ALA A 783 32.58 10.66 -38.25
N LEU A 784 32.26 11.93 -38.35
CA LEU A 784 32.89 12.99 -37.57
C LEU A 784 32.18 13.27 -36.25
N PRO A 785 32.90 13.75 -35.21
CA PRO A 785 32.26 14.18 -33.96
C PRO A 785 31.22 15.27 -34.22
N LEU A 786 30.02 15.09 -33.70
CA LEU A 786 28.90 16.01 -33.84
C LEU A 786 28.62 16.81 -32.57
N PHE A 787 28.52 16.10 -31.43
CA PHE A 787 28.27 16.69 -30.10
C PHE A 787 29.46 16.40 -29.21
N VAL A 788 30.03 17.46 -28.62
CA VAL A 788 31.16 17.33 -27.69
C VAL A 788 30.83 18.04 -26.38
N ARG A 789 30.67 17.28 -25.32
CA ARG A 789 30.34 17.84 -24.00
C ARG A 789 31.51 18.63 -23.42
N GLU A 790 31.20 19.73 -22.74
CA GLU A 790 32.17 20.47 -21.95
C GLU A 790 32.51 19.68 -20.67
N GLY A 791 33.78 19.74 -20.22
CA GLY A 791 34.23 19.10 -19.00
C GLY A 791 35.65 18.55 -19.07
N GLN A 792 36.06 17.80 -18.03
CA GLN A 792 37.32 17.09 -17.95
C GLN A 792 37.24 15.73 -18.64
N GLY A 793 38.34 15.17 -19.07
CA GLY A 793 38.46 13.88 -19.75
C GLY A 793 39.12 14.00 -21.11
N ALA A 794 39.53 12.87 -21.70
CA ALA A 794 40.11 12.82 -23.06
C ALA A 794 39.07 13.33 -24.09
N PRO A 795 39.50 13.98 -25.18
CA PRO A 795 38.57 14.47 -26.20
C PRO A 795 37.60 13.41 -26.70
N GLU A 796 38.06 12.19 -26.88
CA GLU A 796 37.26 11.03 -27.35
C GLU A 796 36.17 10.63 -26.34
N GLU A 797 36.43 10.72 -25.04
CA GLU A 797 35.46 10.42 -23.97
C GLU A 797 34.33 11.46 -23.86
N ARG A 798 34.49 12.61 -24.48
CA ARG A 798 33.57 13.73 -24.47
C ARG A 798 32.65 13.76 -25.68
N ILE A 799 32.87 12.89 -26.66
CA ILE A 799 32.03 12.80 -27.87
C ILE A 799 30.76 12.07 -27.50
N CYS A 800 29.63 12.75 -27.67
CA CYS A 800 28.29 12.17 -27.44
C CYS A 800 27.43 12.13 -28.70
N GLY A 801 28.02 12.32 -29.88
CA GLY A 801 27.33 12.18 -31.15
C GLY A 801 28.27 12.29 -32.37
N TYR A 802 27.75 11.83 -33.50
CA TYR A 802 28.51 11.72 -34.76
C TYR A 802 27.67 12.22 -35.94
N VAL A 803 28.35 12.67 -37.00
CA VAL A 803 27.75 13.16 -38.26
C VAL A 803 28.42 12.55 -39.48
N SER A 804 27.64 12.19 -40.48
CA SER A 804 28.08 11.82 -41.82
C SER A 804 27.08 12.40 -42.84
N GLY A 805 27.34 13.60 -43.36
CA GLY A 805 26.42 14.32 -44.22
C GLY A 805 25.10 14.63 -43.50
N ARG A 806 23.96 14.22 -44.08
CA ARG A 806 22.63 14.38 -43.55
C ARG A 806 22.23 13.32 -42.50
N ARG A 807 23.17 12.54 -42.01
CA ARG A 807 22.97 11.49 -41.00
C ARG A 807 23.62 11.94 -39.71
N TRP A 808 22.75 12.21 -38.70
CA TRP A 808 23.18 12.61 -37.38
C TRP A 808 22.86 11.49 -36.40
N ALA A 809 23.73 11.26 -35.46
CA ALA A 809 23.54 10.23 -34.44
C ALA A 809 24.09 10.73 -33.11
N THR A 810 23.36 10.53 -32.02
CA THR A 810 23.71 11.04 -30.69
C THR A 810 23.26 10.14 -29.56
N TYR A 811 24.00 10.13 -28.44
CA TYR A 811 23.61 9.58 -27.19
C TYR A 811 22.83 10.59 -26.29
N LEU A 812 22.80 11.85 -26.69
CA LEU A 812 22.22 12.94 -25.92
C LEU A 812 20.70 12.91 -26.03
N HIS A 813 20.06 12.60 -24.90
CA HIS A 813 18.62 12.76 -24.69
C HIS A 813 18.29 14.20 -24.24
N GLY A 814 17.08 14.67 -24.52
CA GLY A 814 16.66 16.04 -24.17
C GLY A 814 17.29 17.12 -25.04
N LEU A 815 17.95 16.77 -26.15
CA LEU A 815 18.64 17.76 -26.99
C LEU A 815 17.71 18.83 -27.57
N PHE A 816 16.44 18.53 -27.77
CA PHE A 816 15.43 19.46 -28.29
C PHE A 816 14.73 20.27 -27.21
N ASP A 817 14.99 20.03 -25.92
CA ASP A 817 14.46 20.83 -24.82
C ASP A 817 15.05 22.27 -24.88
N ASP A 818 16.26 22.44 -25.43
CA ASP A 818 16.83 23.75 -25.70
C ASP A 818 16.17 24.39 -26.92
N ASP A 819 15.43 25.47 -26.71
CA ASP A 819 14.68 26.18 -27.74
C ASP A 819 15.57 26.75 -28.86
N ALA A 820 16.77 27.23 -28.52
CA ALA A 820 17.70 27.81 -29.48
C ALA A 820 18.31 26.72 -30.39
N PHE A 821 18.74 25.61 -29.80
CA PHE A 821 19.23 24.47 -30.55
C PHE A 821 18.12 23.86 -31.42
N ARG A 822 16.95 23.59 -30.85
CA ARG A 822 15.81 23.04 -31.59
C ARG A 822 15.51 23.88 -32.84
N ARG A 823 15.40 25.18 -32.66
CA ARG A 823 15.11 26.07 -33.79
C ARG A 823 16.26 26.10 -34.83
N ALA A 824 17.48 26.20 -34.37
CA ALA A 824 18.64 26.22 -35.28
C ALA A 824 18.75 24.92 -36.10
N TRP A 825 18.48 23.76 -35.46
CA TRP A 825 18.47 22.48 -36.17
C TRP A 825 17.31 22.39 -37.17
N LEU A 826 16.11 22.77 -36.79
CA LEU A 826 14.95 22.80 -37.70
C LEU A 826 15.21 23.70 -38.88
N ASP A 827 15.78 24.90 -38.69
CA ASP A 827 16.07 25.83 -39.77
C ASP A 827 17.18 25.35 -40.68
N HIS A 828 18.19 24.66 -40.13
CA HIS A 828 19.24 23.99 -40.90
C HIS A 828 18.64 22.90 -41.81
N VAL A 829 17.84 22.01 -41.25
CA VAL A 829 17.14 20.96 -42.01
C VAL A 829 16.20 21.55 -43.06
N ARG A 830 15.42 22.60 -42.74
CA ARG A 830 14.50 23.26 -43.64
C ARG A 830 15.22 23.84 -44.86
N GLN A 831 16.35 24.50 -44.61
CA GLN A 831 17.16 25.06 -45.70
C GLN A 831 17.64 23.95 -46.63
N ASP A 832 18.08 22.84 -46.08
CA ASP A 832 18.64 21.68 -46.79
C ASP A 832 17.61 20.92 -47.65
N VAL A 833 16.35 20.90 -47.22
CA VAL A 833 15.23 20.29 -47.96
C VAL A 833 14.43 21.30 -48.81
N GLY A 834 14.95 22.51 -48.96
CA GLY A 834 14.34 23.53 -49.80
C GLY A 834 13.18 24.28 -49.20
N LEU A 835 12.96 24.21 -47.91
CA LEU A 835 11.98 24.97 -47.17
C LEU A 835 12.57 26.27 -46.60
N LYS A 836 11.80 27.31 -46.47
CA LYS A 836 12.28 28.59 -45.93
C LYS A 836 12.56 28.45 -44.41
N PRO A 837 13.76 28.80 -43.94
CA PRO A 837 14.07 28.92 -42.52
C PRO A 837 13.18 29.98 -41.84
N GLN A 838 12.82 29.79 -40.59
CA GLN A 838 12.00 30.73 -39.83
C GLN A 838 12.83 31.88 -39.25
N GLY A 839 14.07 31.64 -38.89
CA GLY A 839 15.03 32.62 -38.34
C GLY A 839 14.67 33.13 -36.96
N ARG A 840 13.64 32.56 -36.30
CA ARG A 840 13.19 32.93 -34.96
C ARG A 840 12.56 31.75 -34.26
N GLN A 841 12.61 31.71 -32.91
CA GLN A 841 11.89 30.74 -32.10
C GLN A 841 10.39 30.96 -32.25
N LEU A 842 9.62 29.94 -32.63
CA LEU A 842 8.18 29.96 -32.78
C LEU A 842 7.49 29.51 -31.48
N VAL A 843 8.12 28.58 -30.75
CA VAL A 843 7.63 28.02 -29.50
C VAL A 843 8.72 28.08 -28.44
N ARG A 844 8.32 28.37 -27.20
CA ARG A 844 9.17 28.20 -26.03
C ARG A 844 8.66 27.03 -25.20
N CYS A 845 9.53 26.06 -24.99
CA CYS A 845 9.25 24.95 -24.10
C CYS A 845 9.71 25.29 -22.68
N ASP A 846 9.08 26.34 -22.09
CA ASP A 846 9.38 26.80 -20.74
C ASP A 846 8.64 25.91 -19.73
N LEU A 847 9.37 24.95 -19.15
CA LEU A 847 8.85 24.03 -18.15
C LEU A 847 8.39 24.77 -16.89
N GLU A 848 9.11 25.81 -16.46
CA GLU A 848 8.76 26.62 -15.28
C GLU A 848 7.40 27.30 -15.47
N ALA A 849 7.21 27.98 -16.61
CA ALA A 849 5.93 28.59 -16.94
C ALA A 849 4.80 27.58 -17.12
N SER A 850 5.11 26.37 -17.60
CA SER A 850 4.14 25.28 -17.75
C SER A 850 3.71 24.72 -16.39
N LEU A 851 4.65 24.55 -15.46
CA LEU A 851 4.38 24.12 -14.08
C LEU A 851 3.59 25.17 -13.31
N ASP A 852 3.88 26.47 -13.49
CA ASP A 852 3.10 27.55 -12.86
C ASP A 852 1.67 27.55 -13.38
N ARG A 853 1.44 27.44 -14.70
CA ARG A 853 0.09 27.30 -15.27
C ARG A 853 -0.65 26.06 -14.76
N LEU A 854 0.05 24.94 -14.66
CA LEU A 854 -0.53 23.70 -14.09
C LEU A 854 -0.98 23.93 -12.64
N ALA A 855 -0.13 24.56 -11.82
CA ALA A 855 -0.43 24.90 -10.44
C ALA A 855 -1.66 25.81 -10.34
N ASP A 856 -1.75 26.84 -11.18
CA ASP A 856 -2.89 27.77 -11.22
C ASP A 856 -4.20 27.05 -11.56
N VAL A 857 -4.19 26.18 -12.58
CA VAL A 857 -5.38 25.40 -12.95
C VAL A 857 -5.82 24.48 -11.83
N VAL A 858 -4.90 23.76 -11.20
CA VAL A 858 -5.24 22.86 -10.09
C VAL A 858 -5.75 23.66 -8.89
N ARG A 859 -5.12 24.77 -8.55
CA ARG A 859 -5.52 25.65 -7.43
C ARG A 859 -6.95 26.21 -7.62
N GLN A 860 -7.35 26.51 -8.84
CA GLN A 860 -8.69 27.03 -9.16
C GLN A 860 -9.78 25.95 -9.10
N ASN A 861 -9.43 24.69 -9.24
CA ASN A 861 -10.37 23.59 -9.40
C ASN A 861 -10.35 22.58 -8.25
N VAL A 862 -9.51 22.81 -7.21
CA VAL A 862 -9.34 21.92 -6.05
C VAL A 862 -9.49 22.73 -4.76
N ASP A 863 -10.17 22.17 -3.77
CA ASP A 863 -10.32 22.79 -2.45
C ASP A 863 -8.99 22.67 -1.65
N MET A 864 -8.07 23.58 -1.96
CA MET A 864 -6.77 23.66 -1.30
C MET A 864 -6.88 23.90 0.21
N LYS A 865 -7.92 24.65 0.65
CA LYS A 865 -8.15 24.93 2.07
C LYS A 865 -8.45 23.65 2.86
N ALA A 866 -9.28 22.77 2.30
CA ALA A 866 -9.57 21.47 2.90
C ALA A 866 -8.31 20.59 2.94
N ILE A 867 -7.49 20.60 1.89
CA ILE A 867 -6.23 19.84 1.84
C ILE A 867 -5.25 20.35 2.90
N TYR A 868 -5.00 21.66 2.99
CA TYR A 868 -4.11 22.23 4.00
C TYR A 868 -4.56 21.90 5.43
N LYS A 869 -5.85 22.01 5.70
CA LYS A 869 -6.41 21.61 7.00
C LYS A 869 -6.14 20.13 7.33
N ARG A 870 -6.19 19.25 6.32
CA ARG A 870 -5.88 17.81 6.49
C ARG A 870 -4.40 17.56 6.74
N LEU A 871 -3.54 18.35 6.12
CA LEU A 871 -2.10 18.29 6.31
C LEU A 871 -1.64 18.94 7.62
N GLY A 872 -2.50 19.75 8.25
CA GLY A 872 -2.12 20.55 9.44
C GLY A 872 -1.26 21.78 9.11
N LEU A 873 -1.41 22.32 7.88
CA LEU A 873 -0.73 23.48 7.35
C LEU A 873 -1.59 24.73 7.42
#